data_5ea3a47779203714508c3488511b989d
#
_entry.id   5ea3a47779203714508c3488511b989d
#
_cell.length_a   1.000
_cell.length_b   1.000
_cell.length_c   1.000
_cell.angle_alpha   90.00
_cell.angle_beta   90.00
_cell.angle_gamma   90.00
#
_symmetry.space_group_name_H-M   'P 1'
#
loop_
_entity.id
_entity.type
_entity.pdbx_description
1 polymer ?
#
loop_
_entity_poly.entity_id
_entity_poly.type
_entity_poly.pdbx_seq_one_letter_code
_entity_poly.pdbx_strand_id
1 'polypeptide(L)'
;MTTASIAPERADTVGLAGQGLMHTTLTRLLAGTCSVLPLDLSLNPPSDGAAAHAGLDACGGAVLAGDGWDPDLHRAFNAECLARALPWLLVYVERGHAVIGPCTLPGQAGCSLCAQTRRNAARFDAQELSQLAERFATEFAAPSGSWLTTCGAELVAALVADELGCLTSRPHQARTRNAVVRVDLAELVVSVHPFLPDPWCAACGDLPDDTEQSAWIVTRPAPKASLAGYRVRPLSGAQDRDRLLTRYVDAQVGIIPSLTKNGDSMFPGARAPIGLRHSFHQSNGSGRTLTVQAAEITAITEAMERYGGLAPCGKRTVVRASYAQLGDKALDPTTLGLHSETQHALPGFRYQRYHPDLTLSWVWGYSFARQRPLLVPERYAYYGLRHREPAGRAFVSENSNGCALGGCLEEAILYGLLEVAERDAFLMTWYARLPVPRVEVASLRGRTAALIIERIEHTTGYTIHIFDTTMEQRIPCVWVMAVDEQDRPDQPKVMCAAGAHLDPERALEGALLELARQLQYATRGYRDDRDRILAMVADPRKVRVMADHAPLYYAPEVFDRLLFLVDTPRQQTFDEAFHGRPGPNADLSTDLHETIGRYLDTGLDVIVVDQTGPEHALEQFACVKVIVPGAVPMVFGYDHRRIHGLDRLYHVGYELGYHPRPLIHAELNPHPHPFP
;
A
#
# COMPACT_ATOMS: atom_id res chain seq x y z
N MET A 1 32.05 -7.35 -16.27
CA MET A 1 31.91 -5.91 -16.01
C MET A 1 33.28 -5.41 -15.57
N THR A 2 33.93 -4.69 -16.45
CA THR A 2 35.29 -4.14 -16.24
C THR A 2 35.22 -2.99 -15.27
N THR A 3 35.80 -3.17 -14.09
CA THR A 3 36.10 -2.08 -13.16
C THR A 3 37.08 -1.13 -13.86
N ALA A 4 36.63 0.06 -14.21
CA ALA A 4 37.50 1.12 -14.68
C ALA A 4 38.49 1.44 -13.54
N SER A 5 39.75 1.11 -13.73
CA SER A 5 40.84 1.49 -12.82
C SER A 5 40.99 3.00 -12.89
N ILE A 6 40.64 3.70 -11.83
CA ILE A 6 40.92 5.12 -11.63
C ILE A 6 42.44 5.28 -11.53
N ALA A 7 43.01 6.20 -12.29
CA ALA A 7 44.45 6.47 -12.22
C ALA A 7 44.83 6.85 -10.77
N PRO A 8 45.97 6.35 -10.23
CA PRO A 8 46.28 6.48 -8.81
C PRO A 8 46.38 7.94 -8.31
N GLU A 9 46.70 8.91 -9.13
CA GLU A 9 46.74 10.34 -8.75
C GLU A 9 45.35 10.98 -8.56
N ARG A 10 44.30 10.43 -9.19
CA ARG A 10 42.90 10.90 -9.00
C ARG A 10 42.27 10.38 -7.71
N ALA A 11 42.71 9.22 -7.21
CA ALA A 11 42.08 8.56 -6.08
C ALA A 11 42.24 9.35 -4.75
N ASP A 12 43.28 10.15 -4.59
CA ASP A 12 43.57 10.88 -3.37
C ASP A 12 43.07 12.33 -3.34
N THR A 13 42.47 12.82 -4.44
CA THR A 13 41.99 14.19 -4.53
C THR A 13 40.46 14.24 -4.33
N VAL A 14 40.04 15.00 -3.32
CA VAL A 14 38.62 15.27 -3.02
C VAL A 14 38.25 16.67 -3.49
N GLY A 15 37.27 16.78 -4.39
CA GLY A 15 36.68 18.05 -4.77
C GLY A 15 35.76 18.56 -3.66
N LEU A 16 35.97 19.78 -3.17
CA LEU A 16 35.10 20.39 -2.16
C LEU A 16 34.40 21.61 -2.73
N ALA A 17 33.06 21.52 -2.79
CA ALA A 17 32.18 22.56 -3.26
C ALA A 17 31.35 23.15 -2.11
N GLY A 18 30.89 24.39 -2.25
CA GLY A 18 29.99 25.04 -1.30
C GLY A 18 30.58 26.26 -0.64
N GLN A 19 29.96 26.70 0.45
CA GLN A 19 30.34 27.90 1.20
C GLN A 19 29.89 27.83 2.66
N GLY A 20 30.40 28.74 3.48
CA GLY A 20 30.01 28.90 4.87
C GLY A 20 30.95 28.22 5.86
N LEU A 21 30.52 28.14 7.11
CA LEU A 21 31.29 27.59 8.23
C LEU A 21 31.60 26.11 8.02
N MET A 22 30.63 25.34 7.53
CA MET A 22 30.77 23.91 7.26
C MET A 22 31.86 23.67 6.20
N HIS A 23 31.79 24.37 5.07
CA HIS A 23 32.78 24.28 4.01
C HIS A 23 34.19 24.66 4.50
N THR A 24 34.31 25.77 5.23
CA THR A 24 35.62 26.23 5.77
C THR A 24 36.21 25.22 6.75
N THR A 25 35.37 24.64 7.63
CA THR A 25 35.80 23.64 8.61
C THR A 25 36.26 22.36 7.91
N LEU A 26 35.52 21.89 6.91
CA LEU A 26 35.88 20.72 6.09
C LEU A 26 37.18 20.94 5.33
N THR A 27 37.37 22.11 4.71
CA THR A 27 38.61 22.45 4.01
C THR A 27 39.82 22.31 4.92
N ARG A 28 39.75 22.86 6.12
CA ARG A 28 40.83 22.80 7.12
C ARG A 28 41.12 21.38 7.59
N LEU A 29 40.08 20.60 7.88
CA LEU A 29 40.22 19.26 8.43
C LEU A 29 40.71 18.26 7.37
N LEU A 30 40.15 18.30 6.16
CA LEU A 30 40.50 17.39 5.07
C LEU A 30 41.93 17.67 4.51
N ALA A 31 42.40 18.92 4.53
CA ALA A 31 43.76 19.27 4.11
C ALA A 31 44.87 18.50 4.87
N GLY A 32 44.56 17.96 6.07
CA GLY A 32 45.43 17.10 6.84
C GLY A 32 45.43 15.62 6.45
N THR A 33 44.45 15.18 5.61
CA THR A 33 44.21 13.76 5.33
C THR A 33 44.21 13.41 3.84
N CYS A 34 43.89 14.36 2.94
CA CYS A 34 43.86 14.16 1.48
C CYS A 34 44.17 15.46 0.74
N SER A 35 44.36 15.36 -0.58
CA SER A 35 44.44 16.54 -1.44
C SER A 35 43.04 17.12 -1.63
N VAL A 36 42.81 18.40 -1.28
CA VAL A 36 41.53 19.08 -1.43
C VAL A 36 41.59 20.04 -2.62
N LEU A 37 40.72 19.84 -3.59
CA LEU A 37 40.53 20.74 -4.72
C LEU A 37 39.27 21.61 -4.50
N PRO A 38 39.41 22.93 -4.29
CA PRO A 38 38.27 23.82 -4.22
C PRO A 38 37.52 23.82 -5.56
N LEU A 39 36.18 23.63 -5.52
CA LEU A 39 35.31 23.69 -6.69
C LEU A 39 34.47 24.97 -6.66
N ASP A 40 34.53 25.73 -7.72
CA ASP A 40 33.67 26.91 -7.86
C ASP A 40 32.30 26.53 -8.39
N LEU A 41 31.26 26.90 -7.64
CA LEU A 41 29.84 26.62 -7.94
C LEU A 41 29.20 27.86 -8.61
N SER A 42 29.77 28.45 -9.61
CA SER A 42 29.06 29.47 -10.38
C SER A 42 27.86 28.84 -11.10
N LEU A 43 26.66 29.05 -10.53
CA LEU A 43 25.38 28.50 -11.01
C LEU A 43 24.90 29.11 -12.36
N ASN A 44 25.63 30.02 -12.95
CA ASN A 44 25.35 30.48 -14.31
C ASN A 44 26.12 29.59 -15.30
N PRO A 45 25.44 28.68 -16.03
CA PRO A 45 26.11 28.00 -17.13
C PRO A 45 26.60 29.09 -18.09
N PRO A 46 27.92 29.12 -18.44
CA PRO A 46 28.34 29.93 -19.55
C PRO A 46 27.56 29.50 -20.78
N SER A 47 27.22 30.46 -21.63
CA SER A 47 26.45 30.26 -22.86
C SER A 47 26.98 29.16 -23.80
N ASP A 48 28.12 28.60 -23.51
CA ASP A 48 28.86 27.65 -24.33
C ASP A 48 28.99 26.23 -23.72
N GLY A 49 28.25 25.91 -22.65
CA GLY A 49 28.06 24.51 -22.17
C GLY A 49 29.29 23.74 -21.68
N ALA A 50 30.50 24.32 -21.69
CA ALA A 50 31.75 23.56 -21.55
C ALA A 50 32.61 23.84 -20.31
N ALA A 51 32.32 24.85 -19.48
CA ALA A 51 33.30 25.31 -18.49
C ALA A 51 32.88 25.30 -17.01
N ALA A 52 31.67 24.87 -16.67
CA ALA A 52 31.15 25.08 -15.32
C ALA A 52 31.82 24.21 -14.21
N HIS A 53 32.50 23.12 -14.53
CA HIS A 53 33.06 22.21 -13.51
C HIS A 53 34.32 21.43 -13.94
N ALA A 54 35.26 22.10 -14.60
CA ALA A 54 36.54 21.50 -15.05
C ALA A 54 37.34 20.84 -13.93
N GLY A 55 37.15 21.24 -12.66
CA GLY A 55 37.81 20.65 -11.49
C GLY A 55 37.30 19.25 -11.10
N LEU A 56 36.04 18.88 -11.40
CA LEU A 56 35.49 17.57 -11.04
C LEU A 56 36.20 16.41 -11.74
N ASP A 57 36.68 16.62 -12.96
CA ASP A 57 37.40 15.60 -13.72
C ASP A 57 38.78 15.23 -13.13
N ALA A 58 39.33 16.10 -12.27
CA ALA A 58 40.59 15.87 -11.57
C ALA A 58 40.42 15.13 -10.22
N CYS A 59 39.18 14.91 -9.77
CA CYS A 59 38.87 14.35 -8.45
C CYS A 59 38.58 12.86 -8.51
N GLY A 60 38.91 12.13 -7.43
CA GLY A 60 38.46 10.76 -7.18
C GLY A 60 37.10 10.68 -6.45
N GLY A 61 36.68 11.79 -5.83
CA GLY A 61 35.38 11.97 -5.19
C GLY A 61 35.10 13.44 -4.92
N ALA A 62 33.85 13.78 -4.57
CA ALA A 62 33.48 15.15 -4.26
C ALA A 62 32.60 15.26 -3.00
N VAL A 63 32.64 16.42 -2.35
CA VAL A 63 31.75 16.80 -1.26
C VAL A 63 31.10 18.13 -1.60
N LEU A 64 29.79 18.19 -1.47
CA LEU A 64 29.04 19.45 -1.48
C LEU A 64 28.66 19.79 -0.05
N ALA A 65 29.16 20.92 0.47
CA ALA A 65 28.95 21.34 1.86
C ALA A 65 28.36 22.76 1.94
N GLY A 66 27.24 22.91 2.65
CA GLY A 66 26.59 24.20 2.85
C GLY A 66 25.98 24.36 4.24
N ASP A 67 25.83 25.63 4.68
CA ASP A 67 25.19 25.98 5.96
C ASP A 67 23.66 26.15 5.83
N GLY A 68 23.10 25.89 4.64
CA GLY A 68 21.68 25.95 4.31
C GLY A 68 21.23 24.78 3.45
N TRP A 69 19.93 24.74 3.15
CA TRP A 69 19.31 23.72 2.30
C TRP A 69 18.92 24.32 0.94
N ASP A 70 19.63 23.93 -0.11
CA ASP A 70 19.39 24.34 -1.50
C ASP A 70 19.12 23.10 -2.37
N PRO A 71 17.84 22.73 -2.55
CA PRO A 71 17.48 21.52 -3.30
C PRO A 71 17.82 21.59 -4.79
N ASP A 72 17.88 22.79 -5.39
CA ASP A 72 18.20 22.96 -6.81
C ASP A 72 19.70 22.76 -7.05
N LEU A 73 20.53 23.35 -6.18
CA LEU A 73 21.97 23.12 -6.18
C LEU A 73 22.28 21.63 -5.95
N HIS A 74 21.65 21.00 -4.96
CA HIS A 74 21.84 19.57 -4.66
C HIS A 74 21.49 18.70 -5.87
N ARG A 75 20.40 19.01 -6.60
CA ARG A 75 19.97 18.29 -7.79
C ARG A 75 20.94 18.47 -8.95
N ALA A 76 21.37 19.69 -9.20
CA ALA A 76 22.33 20.01 -10.25
C ALA A 76 23.68 19.32 -10.02
N PHE A 77 24.21 19.40 -8.79
CA PHE A 77 25.48 18.75 -8.42
C PHE A 77 25.40 17.22 -8.52
N ASN A 78 24.28 16.63 -8.08
CA ASN A 78 24.03 15.20 -8.24
C ASN A 78 24.05 14.76 -9.72
N ALA A 79 23.40 15.50 -10.60
CA ALA A 79 23.39 15.20 -12.04
C ALA A 79 24.80 15.28 -12.64
N GLU A 80 25.57 16.26 -12.25
CA GLU A 80 26.92 16.51 -12.73
C GLU A 80 27.91 15.41 -12.29
N CYS A 81 27.86 15.02 -11.02
CA CYS A 81 28.71 13.94 -10.50
C CYS A 81 28.34 12.59 -11.14
N LEU A 82 27.05 12.29 -11.31
CA LEU A 82 26.61 11.05 -11.97
C LEU A 82 27.04 10.99 -13.43
N ALA A 83 26.95 12.11 -14.17
CA ALA A 83 27.39 12.17 -15.57
C ALA A 83 28.89 11.88 -15.75
N ARG A 84 29.70 12.20 -14.73
CA ARG A 84 31.15 11.95 -14.71
C ARG A 84 31.54 10.63 -14.03
N ALA A 85 30.57 9.84 -13.61
CA ALA A 85 30.80 8.65 -12.81
C ALA A 85 31.65 8.93 -11.53
N LEU A 86 31.44 10.10 -10.89
CA LEU A 86 32.15 10.56 -9.73
C LEU A 86 31.37 10.26 -8.44
N PRO A 87 31.90 9.50 -7.46
CA PRO A 87 31.31 9.36 -6.13
C PRO A 87 31.25 10.73 -5.43
N TRP A 88 30.16 10.99 -4.70
CA TRP A 88 30.06 12.25 -3.98
C TRP A 88 29.22 12.15 -2.71
N LEU A 89 29.45 13.05 -1.75
CA LEU A 89 28.77 13.13 -0.47
C LEU A 89 28.13 14.50 -0.28
N LEU A 90 26.85 14.52 0.13
CA LEU A 90 26.11 15.74 0.45
C LEU A 90 26.22 16.05 1.94
N VAL A 91 26.47 17.33 2.28
CA VAL A 91 26.46 17.84 3.65
C VAL A 91 25.74 19.20 3.67
N TYR A 92 24.72 19.35 4.49
CA TYR A 92 23.98 20.59 4.62
C TYR A 92 23.33 20.74 5.99
N VAL A 93 22.90 21.96 6.29
CA VAL A 93 22.20 22.27 7.56
C VAL A 93 20.78 22.67 7.27
N GLU A 94 19.83 22.11 8.01
CA GLU A 94 18.43 22.50 7.98
C GLU A 94 17.80 22.44 9.38
N ARG A 95 17.08 23.47 9.79
CA ARG A 95 16.26 23.50 11.00
C ARG A 95 16.97 22.97 12.26
N GLY A 96 18.19 23.44 12.50
CA GLY A 96 18.97 23.03 13.66
C GLY A 96 19.60 21.65 13.58
N HIS A 97 19.61 21.02 12.40
CA HIS A 97 20.25 19.73 12.18
C HIS A 97 21.21 19.80 11.01
N ALA A 98 22.38 19.18 11.17
CA ALA A 98 23.22 18.87 10.03
C ALA A 98 22.84 17.50 9.45
N VAL A 99 22.84 17.39 8.14
CA VAL A 99 22.52 16.18 7.37
C VAL A 99 23.75 15.81 6.54
N ILE A 100 24.26 14.59 6.72
CA ILE A 100 25.40 14.03 6.00
C ILE A 100 24.89 12.87 5.15
N GLY A 101 25.16 12.89 3.86
CA GLY A 101 24.75 11.82 2.93
C GLY A 101 23.39 12.05 2.24
N PRO A 102 23.02 11.05 1.43
CA PRO A 102 23.75 9.81 1.20
C PRO A 102 25.04 10.01 0.43
N CYS A 103 25.96 9.04 0.55
CA CYS A 103 27.01 8.94 -0.45
C CYS A 103 26.41 8.38 -1.73
N THR A 104 26.46 9.17 -2.79
CA THR A 104 26.01 8.78 -4.11
C THR A 104 27.14 8.07 -4.85
N LEU A 105 26.93 6.80 -5.16
CA LEU A 105 27.89 5.97 -5.91
C LEU A 105 27.34 5.77 -7.33
N PRO A 106 28.08 6.21 -8.37
CA PRO A 106 27.66 6.05 -9.75
C PRO A 106 27.42 4.59 -10.12
N GLY A 107 26.34 4.35 -10.89
CA GLY A 107 25.92 2.99 -11.27
C GLY A 107 25.26 2.20 -10.12
N GLN A 108 25.06 2.80 -8.96
CA GLN A 108 24.32 2.20 -7.85
C GLN A 108 23.08 3.03 -7.52
N ALA A 109 21.98 2.34 -7.16
CA ALA A 109 20.78 3.00 -6.69
C ALA A 109 20.97 3.57 -5.27
N GLY A 110 20.30 4.71 -4.97
CA GLY A 110 20.35 5.33 -3.65
C GLY A 110 21.05 6.68 -3.62
N CYS A 111 20.92 7.49 -4.66
CA CYS A 111 21.49 8.84 -4.75
C CYS A 111 20.80 9.86 -3.82
N SER A 112 21.31 11.09 -3.78
CA SER A 112 20.74 12.18 -2.97
C SER A 112 19.29 12.49 -3.32
N LEU A 113 18.89 12.33 -4.59
CA LEU A 113 17.51 12.52 -5.02
C LEU A 113 16.57 11.42 -4.45
N CYS A 114 17.06 10.17 -4.35
CA CYS A 114 16.33 9.10 -3.64
C CYS A 114 16.08 9.47 -2.17
N ALA A 115 17.12 9.88 -1.46
CA ALA A 115 17.00 10.29 -0.06
C ALA A 115 16.01 11.45 0.11
N GLN A 116 16.09 12.46 -0.76
CA GLN A 116 15.16 13.60 -0.73
C GLN A 116 13.71 13.16 -0.99
N THR A 117 13.48 12.28 -1.96
CA THR A 117 12.13 11.73 -2.24
C THR A 117 11.59 10.97 -1.03
N ARG A 118 12.40 10.10 -0.41
CA ARG A 118 12.00 9.35 0.79
C ARG A 118 11.74 10.28 1.99
N ARG A 119 12.58 11.29 2.18
CA ARG A 119 12.38 12.29 3.24
C ARG A 119 11.07 13.06 3.06
N ASN A 120 10.77 13.50 1.85
CA ASN A 120 9.51 14.17 1.56
C ASN A 120 8.32 13.25 1.78
N ALA A 121 8.41 11.99 1.36
CA ALA A 121 7.34 11.00 1.54
C ALA A 121 7.10 10.64 3.01
N ALA A 122 8.14 10.60 3.84
CA ALA A 122 8.03 10.27 5.27
C ALA A 122 7.41 11.40 6.12
N ARG A 123 7.30 12.62 5.59
CA ARG A 123 6.86 13.81 6.33
C ARG A 123 5.36 14.05 6.20
N PHE A 124 4.72 14.42 7.30
CA PHE A 124 3.32 14.83 7.30
C PHE A 124 3.12 16.26 6.77
N ASP A 125 4.15 17.11 6.88
CA ASP A 125 4.17 18.53 6.45
C ASP A 125 4.87 18.73 5.09
N ALA A 126 4.99 17.68 4.28
CA ALA A 126 5.73 17.73 3.03
C ALA A 126 5.17 18.74 2.02
N GLN A 127 3.85 18.89 1.98
CA GLN A 127 3.19 19.84 1.07
C GLN A 127 3.44 21.29 1.49
N GLU A 128 3.22 21.59 2.76
CA GLU A 128 3.47 22.92 3.31
C GLU A 128 4.94 23.30 3.15
N LEU A 129 5.84 22.35 3.44
CA LEU A 129 7.26 22.57 3.27
C LEU A 129 7.65 22.82 1.81
N SER A 130 7.09 22.08 0.86
CA SER A 130 7.35 22.28 -0.57
C SER A 130 6.93 23.69 -1.01
N GLN A 131 5.72 24.12 -0.60
CA GLN A 131 5.21 25.47 -0.90
C GLN A 131 6.07 26.56 -0.24
N LEU A 132 6.51 26.34 1.00
CA LEU A 132 7.40 27.26 1.69
C LEU A 132 8.77 27.32 0.99
N ALA A 133 9.34 26.18 0.61
CA ALA A 133 10.62 26.12 -0.07
C ALA A 133 10.58 26.80 -1.45
N GLU A 134 9.49 26.67 -2.20
CA GLU A 134 9.29 27.39 -3.46
C GLU A 134 9.19 28.92 -3.24
N ARG A 135 8.46 29.35 -2.21
CA ARG A 135 8.23 30.77 -1.91
C ARG A 135 9.44 31.47 -1.29
N PHE A 136 10.22 30.74 -0.49
CA PHE A 136 11.33 31.26 0.31
C PHE A 136 12.64 30.52 0.00
N ALA A 137 12.89 30.22 -1.29
CA ALA A 137 14.05 29.44 -1.73
C ALA A 137 15.38 30.06 -1.27
N THR A 138 15.49 31.40 -1.35
CA THR A 138 16.68 32.14 -0.95
C THR A 138 16.94 32.03 0.55
N GLU A 139 15.88 32.10 1.36
CA GLU A 139 15.96 32.00 2.83
C GLU A 139 16.32 30.58 3.29
N PHE A 140 15.82 29.56 2.58
CA PHE A 140 16.18 28.15 2.86
C PHE A 140 17.64 27.84 2.46
N ALA A 141 18.14 28.44 1.38
CA ALA A 141 19.54 28.30 0.95
C ALA A 141 20.50 29.10 1.82
N ALA A 142 20.04 30.15 2.48
CA ALA A 142 20.84 30.95 3.38
C ALA A 142 21.31 30.15 4.60
N PRO A 143 22.44 30.54 5.24
CA PRO A 143 22.91 29.88 6.47
C PRO A 143 21.78 29.79 7.51
N SER A 144 21.49 28.59 7.98
CA SER A 144 20.33 28.31 8.85
C SER A 144 20.61 28.67 10.32
N GLY A 145 21.03 29.91 10.55
CA GLY A 145 20.98 30.58 11.85
C GLY A 145 21.97 30.10 12.91
N SER A 146 21.67 30.47 14.16
CA SER A 146 22.53 30.38 15.34
C SER A 146 22.86 28.95 15.86
N TRP A 147 22.26 27.90 15.28
CA TRP A 147 22.48 26.53 15.74
C TRP A 147 23.79 25.93 15.26
N LEU A 148 24.31 26.33 14.11
CA LEU A 148 25.60 25.84 13.61
C LEU A 148 26.75 26.58 14.32
N THR A 149 27.20 26.03 15.42
CA THR A 149 28.35 26.50 16.17
C THR A 149 29.65 25.93 15.58
N THR A 150 30.81 26.48 15.94
CA THR A 150 32.10 25.91 15.58
C THR A 150 32.24 24.46 16.08
N CYS A 151 31.77 24.16 17.29
CA CYS A 151 31.77 22.80 17.82
C CYS A 151 30.93 21.83 17.00
N GLY A 152 29.72 22.24 16.61
CA GLY A 152 28.86 21.46 15.71
C GLY A 152 29.50 21.23 14.34
N ALA A 153 30.10 22.26 13.75
CA ALA A 153 30.81 22.15 12.48
C ALA A 153 32.01 21.19 12.54
N GLU A 154 32.78 21.22 13.64
CA GLU A 154 33.91 20.29 13.87
C GLU A 154 33.43 18.84 14.00
N LEU A 155 32.34 18.60 14.75
CA LEU A 155 31.76 17.25 14.88
C LEU A 155 31.30 16.72 13.50
N VAL A 156 30.58 17.53 12.74
CA VAL A 156 30.11 17.13 11.40
C VAL A 156 31.29 16.90 10.45
N ALA A 157 32.32 17.78 10.48
CA ALA A 157 33.49 17.64 9.64
C ALA A 157 34.29 16.36 9.97
N ALA A 158 34.39 16.01 11.23
CA ALA A 158 35.04 14.75 11.67
C ALA A 158 34.26 13.52 11.17
N LEU A 159 32.92 13.53 11.24
CA LEU A 159 32.09 12.46 10.71
C LEU A 159 32.23 12.34 9.18
N VAL A 160 32.28 13.45 8.45
CA VAL A 160 32.49 13.47 6.99
C VAL A 160 33.86 12.91 6.62
N ALA A 161 34.94 13.29 7.35
CA ALA A 161 36.28 12.75 7.11
C ALA A 161 36.32 11.24 7.33
N ASP A 162 35.70 10.73 8.40
CA ASP A 162 35.60 9.30 8.66
C ASP A 162 34.82 8.57 7.56
N GLU A 163 33.70 9.13 7.09
CA GLU A 163 32.91 8.59 5.98
C GLU A 163 33.72 8.51 4.68
N LEU A 164 34.43 9.57 4.31
CA LEU A 164 35.29 9.59 3.12
C LEU A 164 36.39 8.53 3.22
N GLY A 165 37.02 8.37 4.40
CA GLY A 165 37.97 7.31 4.66
C GLY A 165 37.35 5.91 4.53
N CYS A 166 36.14 5.70 4.99
CA CYS A 166 35.40 4.45 4.80
C CYS A 166 35.10 4.18 3.33
N LEU A 167 34.60 5.19 2.59
CA LEU A 167 34.24 5.05 1.19
C LEU A 167 35.40 4.65 0.28
N THR A 168 36.62 5.12 0.59
CA THR A 168 37.84 4.80 -0.16
C THR A 168 38.42 3.45 0.22
N SER A 169 38.45 3.10 1.52
CA SER A 169 39.18 1.92 2.03
C SER A 169 38.25 0.74 2.40
N ARG A 170 37.04 1.02 2.86
CA ARG A 170 36.08 0.04 3.40
C ARG A 170 34.62 0.42 3.06
N PRO A 171 34.21 0.50 1.77
CA PRO A 171 32.94 1.09 1.36
C PRO A 171 31.69 0.39 1.95
N HIS A 172 31.81 -0.87 2.38
CA HIS A 172 30.74 -1.61 3.07
C HIS A 172 30.50 -1.15 4.53
N GLN A 173 31.43 -0.41 5.13
CA GLN A 173 31.32 0.13 6.50
C GLN A 173 30.85 1.60 6.51
N ALA A 174 30.71 2.24 5.36
CA ALA A 174 30.23 3.61 5.28
C ALA A 174 28.77 3.71 5.76
N ARG A 175 28.53 4.56 6.75
CA ARG A 175 27.20 4.80 7.35
C ARG A 175 26.25 5.48 6.38
N THR A 176 26.78 6.25 5.42
CA THR A 176 26.00 7.03 4.46
C THR A 176 25.64 6.28 3.18
N ARG A 177 25.96 4.99 3.09
CA ARG A 177 25.55 4.14 1.96
C ARG A 177 24.06 3.77 2.10
N ASN A 178 23.21 4.31 1.22
CA ASN A 178 21.76 4.22 1.31
C ASN A 178 21.23 4.63 2.71
N ALA A 179 21.87 5.63 3.30
CA ALA A 179 21.46 6.20 4.57
C ALA A 179 21.85 7.68 4.64
N VAL A 180 21.16 8.42 5.49
CA VAL A 180 21.55 9.77 5.89
C VAL A 180 21.94 9.75 7.36
N VAL A 181 23.02 10.44 7.71
CA VAL A 181 23.41 10.70 9.09
C VAL A 181 22.88 12.07 9.46
N ARG A 182 22.17 12.16 10.58
CA ARG A 182 21.62 13.41 11.10
C ARG A 182 22.27 13.75 12.40
N VAL A 183 22.72 14.99 12.55
CA VAL A 183 23.30 15.54 13.77
C VAL A 183 22.38 16.63 14.29
N ASP A 184 21.81 16.45 15.47
CA ASP A 184 21.13 17.51 16.19
C ASP A 184 22.18 18.50 16.68
N LEU A 185 22.13 19.77 16.21
CA LEU A 185 23.16 20.77 16.50
C LEU A 185 22.99 21.42 17.89
N ALA A 186 21.85 21.27 18.53
CA ALA A 186 21.62 21.75 19.90
C ALA A 186 22.15 20.74 20.93
N GLU A 187 21.87 19.45 20.70
CA GLU A 187 22.20 18.39 21.66
C GLU A 187 23.45 17.59 21.27
N LEU A 188 23.97 17.79 20.05
CA LEU A 188 25.10 17.08 19.45
C LEU A 188 24.87 15.56 19.37
N VAL A 189 23.61 15.15 19.21
CA VAL A 189 23.22 13.75 19.07
C VAL A 189 23.28 13.33 17.60
N VAL A 190 23.92 12.20 17.35
CA VAL A 190 24.08 11.62 16.00
C VAL A 190 23.14 10.45 15.83
N SER A 191 22.38 10.44 14.73
CA SER A 191 21.52 9.32 14.33
C SER A 191 21.74 8.93 12.88
N VAL A 192 21.54 7.64 12.57
CA VAL A 192 21.69 7.09 11.22
C VAL A 192 20.34 6.59 10.75
N HIS A 193 19.92 7.03 9.56
CA HIS A 193 18.62 6.78 8.97
C HIS A 193 18.78 6.05 7.63
N PRO A 194 18.69 4.71 7.60
CA PRO A 194 18.76 3.93 6.37
C PRO A 194 17.48 4.09 5.54
N PHE A 195 17.63 4.19 4.23
CA PHE A 195 16.49 4.27 3.31
C PHE A 195 16.61 3.24 2.17
N LEU A 196 15.48 2.87 1.63
CA LEU A 196 15.43 2.08 0.40
C LEU A 196 15.48 3.01 -0.81
N PRO A 197 16.36 2.72 -1.80
CA PRO A 197 16.41 3.48 -3.03
C PRO A 197 15.02 3.63 -3.67
N ASP A 198 14.82 4.72 -4.37
CA ASP A 198 13.57 4.96 -5.07
C ASP A 198 13.62 4.38 -6.48
N PRO A 199 12.82 3.34 -6.82
CA PRO A 199 12.87 2.71 -8.15
C PRO A 199 12.52 3.67 -9.28
N TRP A 200 11.73 4.71 -8.99
CA TRP A 200 11.34 5.77 -9.93
C TRP A 200 12.28 6.97 -9.95
N CYS A 201 13.44 6.88 -9.30
CA CYS A 201 14.37 7.99 -9.26
C CYS A 201 14.80 8.39 -10.66
N ALA A 202 14.63 9.68 -11.01
CA ALA A 202 15.01 10.18 -12.33
C ALA A 202 16.54 10.13 -12.58
N ALA A 203 17.34 10.05 -11.51
CA ALA A 203 18.79 10.05 -11.60
C ALA A 203 19.45 8.66 -11.53
N CYS A 204 18.88 7.72 -10.76
CA CYS A 204 19.48 6.40 -10.56
C CYS A 204 18.47 5.25 -10.56
N GLY A 205 17.21 5.50 -10.87
CA GLY A 205 16.18 4.46 -10.99
C GLY A 205 16.36 3.68 -12.29
N ASP A 206 16.13 2.39 -12.22
CA ASP A 206 16.22 1.47 -13.37
C ASP A 206 15.07 0.46 -13.30
N LEU A 207 13.85 0.91 -13.61
CA LEU A 207 12.70 0.04 -13.71
C LEU A 207 12.59 -0.54 -15.12
N PRO A 208 12.39 -1.87 -15.26
CA PRO A 208 12.14 -2.49 -16.55
C PRO A 208 10.78 -2.03 -17.11
N ASP A 209 10.65 -2.08 -18.42
CA ASP A 209 9.35 -1.93 -19.07
C ASP A 209 8.45 -3.12 -18.77
N ASP A 210 7.17 -2.84 -18.57
CA ASP A 210 6.15 -3.86 -18.45
C ASP A 210 5.92 -4.55 -19.81
N THR A 211 6.15 -5.84 -19.90
CA THR A 211 6.12 -6.62 -21.14
C THR A 211 5.24 -7.85 -21.01
N GLU A 212 4.75 -8.36 -22.15
CA GLU A 212 4.03 -9.63 -22.20
C GLU A 212 4.85 -10.77 -21.58
N GLN A 213 6.15 -10.82 -21.89
CA GLN A 213 7.03 -11.88 -21.41
C GLN A 213 7.21 -11.84 -19.88
N SER A 214 7.27 -10.66 -19.26
CA SER A 214 7.43 -10.51 -17.82
C SER A 214 6.16 -10.86 -17.03
N ALA A 215 5.01 -10.93 -17.69
CA ALA A 215 3.72 -11.22 -17.07
C ALA A 215 3.37 -12.73 -17.02
N TRP A 216 4.20 -13.61 -17.59
CA TRP A 216 3.99 -15.04 -17.47
C TRP A 216 4.11 -15.50 -16.02
N ILE A 217 3.07 -16.17 -15.53
CA ILE A 217 3.08 -16.78 -14.20
C ILE A 217 3.31 -18.27 -14.34
N VAL A 218 4.39 -18.73 -13.74
CA VAL A 218 4.72 -20.15 -13.59
C VAL A 218 4.76 -20.46 -12.10
N THR A 219 3.72 -21.12 -11.62
CA THR A 219 3.64 -21.52 -10.20
C THR A 219 4.65 -22.63 -9.90
N ARG A 220 5.25 -22.57 -8.72
CA ARG A 220 6.27 -23.51 -8.25
C ARG A 220 5.77 -24.25 -7.01
N PRO A 221 6.30 -25.44 -6.71
CA PRO A 221 6.04 -26.08 -5.44
C PRO A 221 6.34 -25.12 -4.27
N ALA A 222 5.38 -24.95 -3.39
CA ALA A 222 5.42 -24.01 -2.27
C ALA A 222 5.04 -24.74 -0.95
N PRO A 223 5.94 -25.58 -0.41
CA PRO A 223 5.66 -26.37 0.77
C PRO A 223 5.33 -25.45 1.96
N LYS A 224 4.24 -25.76 2.67
CA LYS A 224 3.79 -24.98 3.80
C LYS A 224 4.63 -25.25 5.05
N ALA A 225 4.81 -24.23 5.89
CA ALA A 225 5.49 -24.38 7.17
C ALA A 225 4.76 -25.31 8.14
N SER A 226 3.42 -25.43 8.01
CA SER A 226 2.60 -26.41 8.71
C SER A 226 1.38 -26.78 7.87
N LEU A 227 0.88 -27.99 8.02
CA LEU A 227 -0.27 -28.47 7.25
C LEU A 227 -1.51 -27.57 7.44
N ALA A 228 -1.82 -27.17 8.65
CA ALA A 228 -2.92 -26.27 8.97
C ALA A 228 -2.64 -24.79 8.67
N GLY A 229 -1.40 -24.44 8.33
CA GLY A 229 -0.99 -23.07 7.97
C GLY A 229 -1.04 -22.87 6.46
N TYR A 230 -1.69 -21.81 6.00
CA TYR A 230 -1.70 -21.45 4.57
C TYR A 230 -0.60 -20.40 4.28
N ARG A 231 0.60 -20.64 4.84
CA ARG A 231 1.78 -19.79 4.67
C ARG A 231 3.03 -20.64 4.46
N VAL A 232 3.84 -20.24 3.47
CA VAL A 232 5.15 -20.84 3.22
C VAL A 232 6.12 -20.47 4.32
N ARG A 233 6.13 -19.19 4.68
CA ARG A 233 6.96 -18.64 5.75
C ARG A 233 6.10 -17.74 6.66
N PRO A 234 5.49 -18.28 7.71
CA PRO A 234 4.75 -17.47 8.65
C PRO A 234 5.71 -16.49 9.36
N LEU A 235 5.38 -15.22 9.34
CA LEU A 235 6.11 -14.20 10.09
C LEU A 235 5.60 -14.20 11.53
N SER A 236 6.46 -14.55 12.45
CA SER A 236 6.14 -14.62 13.87
C SER A 236 7.41 -14.46 14.71
N GLY A 237 7.28 -13.83 15.85
CA GLY A 237 8.41 -13.66 16.75
C GLY A 237 9.13 -12.31 16.64
N ALA A 238 9.99 -12.04 17.63
CA ALA A 238 10.70 -10.78 17.77
C ALA A 238 11.68 -10.53 16.60
N GLN A 239 12.33 -11.57 16.11
CA GLN A 239 13.31 -11.43 15.04
C GLN A 239 12.67 -10.95 13.71
N ASP A 240 11.52 -11.51 13.33
CA ASP A 240 10.81 -11.06 12.12
C ASP A 240 10.34 -9.62 12.26
N ARG A 241 9.76 -9.29 13.41
CA ARG A 241 9.34 -7.93 13.73
C ARG A 241 10.50 -6.94 13.64
N ASP A 242 11.62 -7.21 14.30
CA ASP A 242 12.76 -6.30 14.37
C ASP A 242 13.44 -6.14 13.00
N ARG A 243 13.48 -7.21 12.20
CA ARG A 243 13.95 -7.16 10.81
C ARG A 243 13.06 -6.24 9.96
N LEU A 244 11.73 -6.39 10.03
CA LEU A 244 10.80 -5.55 9.28
C LEU A 244 10.83 -4.09 9.74
N LEU A 245 10.94 -3.85 11.05
CA LEU A 245 11.11 -2.50 11.60
C LEU A 245 12.38 -1.84 11.02
N THR A 246 13.52 -2.52 11.13
CA THR A 246 14.79 -1.99 10.62
C THR A 246 14.75 -1.72 9.11
N ARG A 247 13.99 -2.52 8.35
CA ARG A 247 13.93 -2.42 6.90
C ARG A 247 13.03 -1.29 6.42
N TYR A 248 11.85 -1.11 7.01
CA TYR A 248 10.80 -0.28 6.46
C TYR A 248 10.42 0.93 7.29
N VAL A 249 10.72 0.91 8.60
CA VAL A 249 10.23 1.94 9.53
C VAL A 249 11.35 2.91 9.91
N ASP A 250 11.23 4.16 9.46
CA ASP A 250 12.12 5.24 9.87
C ASP A 250 11.40 6.59 9.74
N ALA A 251 11.48 7.42 10.79
CA ALA A 251 10.77 8.70 10.86
C ALA A 251 11.28 9.76 9.86
N GLN A 252 12.50 9.60 9.32
CA GLN A 252 13.11 10.57 8.42
C GLN A 252 13.04 10.16 6.95
N VAL A 253 13.18 8.86 6.66
CA VAL A 253 13.37 8.33 5.30
C VAL A 253 12.66 7.01 5.04
N GLY A 254 11.92 6.46 6.01
CA GLY A 254 11.23 5.19 5.89
C GLY A 254 10.06 5.24 4.90
N ILE A 255 9.77 4.10 4.27
CA ILE A 255 8.49 3.91 3.57
C ILE A 255 7.34 4.03 4.56
N ILE A 256 7.56 3.56 5.77
CA ILE A 256 6.67 3.67 6.93
C ILE A 256 7.31 4.66 7.90
N PRO A 257 6.80 5.89 8.03
CA PRO A 257 7.40 6.90 8.91
C PRO A 257 7.19 6.63 10.40
N SER A 258 6.18 5.86 10.77
CA SER A 258 5.90 5.54 12.17
C SER A 258 5.11 4.24 12.32
N LEU A 259 5.21 3.62 13.47
CA LEU A 259 4.38 2.49 13.87
C LEU A 259 3.73 2.82 15.21
N THR A 260 2.40 2.91 15.23
CA THR A 260 1.64 3.23 16.44
C THR A 260 0.87 2.00 16.91
N LYS A 261 0.77 1.83 18.24
CA LYS A 261 0.03 0.76 18.90
C LYS A 261 -1.23 1.32 19.55
N ASN A 262 -2.30 0.56 19.47
CA ASN A 262 -3.53 0.89 20.20
C ASN A 262 -3.51 0.12 21.53
N GLY A 263 -3.20 0.85 22.63
CA GLY A 263 -3.15 0.27 23.98
C GLY A 263 -4.52 0.01 24.61
N ASP A 264 -5.52 0.81 24.25
CA ASP A 264 -6.85 0.80 24.87
C ASP A 264 -7.89 -0.01 24.09
N SER A 265 -7.44 -0.88 23.18
CA SER A 265 -8.34 -1.68 22.36
C SER A 265 -8.66 -3.04 23.00
N MET A 266 -9.86 -3.57 22.69
CA MET A 266 -10.30 -4.89 23.13
C MET A 266 -9.32 -5.99 22.72
N PHE A 267 -8.75 -5.85 21.53
CA PHE A 267 -7.69 -6.70 21.00
C PHE A 267 -6.52 -5.85 20.52
N PRO A 268 -5.28 -6.36 20.57
CA PRO A 268 -4.12 -5.64 20.11
C PRO A 268 -4.24 -5.14 18.67
N GLY A 269 -3.94 -3.86 18.48
CA GLY A 269 -3.92 -3.21 17.19
C GLY A 269 -2.65 -2.42 16.95
N ALA A 270 -2.25 -2.32 15.69
CA ALA A 270 -1.16 -1.45 15.25
C ALA A 270 -1.53 -0.73 13.95
N ARG A 271 -0.91 0.42 13.71
CA ARG A 271 -1.09 1.23 12.51
C ARG A 271 0.26 1.66 11.96
N ALA A 272 0.47 1.45 10.67
CA ALA A 272 1.66 1.78 9.91
C ALA A 272 1.28 2.72 8.75
N PRO A 273 1.37 4.05 8.88
CA PRO A 273 1.15 4.97 7.78
C PRO A 273 2.23 4.79 6.70
N ILE A 274 1.87 5.06 5.45
CA ILE A 274 2.77 4.95 4.30
C ILE A 274 3.05 6.35 3.76
N GLY A 275 4.32 6.66 3.59
CA GLY A 275 4.76 7.83 2.86
C GLY A 275 4.58 7.64 1.35
N LEU A 276 3.78 8.48 0.70
CA LEU A 276 3.51 8.41 -0.73
C LEU A 276 4.27 9.47 -1.50
N ARG A 277 4.92 9.07 -2.60
CA ARG A 277 5.73 9.95 -3.46
C ARG A 277 4.96 11.13 -4.04
N HIS A 278 3.72 10.93 -4.45
CA HIS A 278 2.93 11.89 -5.21
C HIS A 278 1.55 12.19 -4.61
N SER A 279 1.32 11.79 -3.37
CA SER A 279 0.04 12.00 -2.71
C SER A 279 0.24 12.44 -1.27
N PHE A 280 -0.45 13.51 -0.92
CA PHE A 280 -0.55 13.96 0.47
C PHE A 280 -1.63 13.20 1.26
N HIS A 281 -2.36 12.28 0.60
CA HIS A 281 -3.30 11.39 1.26
C HIS A 281 -2.54 10.20 1.85
N GLN A 282 -2.63 10.04 3.16
CA GLN A 282 -2.03 8.93 3.85
C GLN A 282 -2.81 7.65 3.56
N SER A 283 -2.10 6.61 3.15
CA SER A 283 -2.56 5.24 3.24
C SER A 283 -1.95 4.59 4.48
N ASN A 284 -2.61 3.58 5.04
CA ASN A 284 -2.15 2.96 6.27
C ASN A 284 -2.28 1.44 6.18
N GLY A 285 -1.28 0.72 6.63
CA GLY A 285 -1.44 -0.66 7.06
C GLY A 285 -2.02 -0.71 8.48
N SER A 286 -2.86 -1.68 8.76
CA SER A 286 -3.52 -1.89 10.04
C SER A 286 -3.40 -3.34 10.47
N GLY A 287 -2.77 -3.62 11.58
CA GLY A 287 -2.71 -4.96 12.15
C GLY A 287 -3.73 -5.13 13.27
N ARG A 288 -4.41 -6.25 13.27
CA ARG A 288 -5.40 -6.65 14.29
C ARG A 288 -5.22 -8.13 14.56
N THR A 289 -4.78 -8.46 15.75
CA THR A 289 -4.48 -9.85 16.10
C THR A 289 -4.62 -10.06 17.60
N LEU A 290 -4.33 -11.27 18.05
CA LEU A 290 -4.40 -11.62 19.48
C LEU A 290 -3.16 -11.18 20.27
N THR A 291 -2.09 -10.73 19.60
CA THR A 291 -0.85 -10.25 20.25
C THR A 291 -0.37 -8.95 19.61
N VAL A 292 0.25 -8.09 20.42
CA VAL A 292 0.81 -6.80 19.93
C VAL A 292 1.84 -7.02 18.83
N GLN A 293 2.71 -7.99 19.00
CA GLN A 293 3.77 -8.29 18.04
C GLN A 293 3.22 -8.73 16.68
N ALA A 294 2.23 -9.62 16.67
CA ALA A 294 1.58 -10.03 15.42
C ALA A 294 0.84 -8.85 14.78
N ALA A 295 0.21 -7.97 15.57
CA ALA A 295 -0.44 -6.77 15.07
C ALA A 295 0.55 -5.81 14.40
N GLU A 296 1.74 -5.62 14.98
CA GLU A 296 2.81 -4.80 14.38
C GLU A 296 3.30 -5.39 13.05
N ILE A 297 3.58 -6.70 13.00
CA ILE A 297 3.97 -7.39 11.77
C ILE A 297 2.89 -7.24 10.70
N THR A 298 1.62 -7.50 11.05
CA THR A 298 0.50 -7.36 10.11
C THR A 298 0.35 -5.92 9.61
N ALA A 299 0.49 -4.91 10.48
CA ALA A 299 0.42 -3.52 10.05
C ALA A 299 1.54 -3.15 9.05
N ILE A 300 2.77 -3.62 9.28
CA ILE A 300 3.90 -3.38 8.37
C ILE A 300 3.67 -4.11 7.03
N THR A 301 3.25 -5.37 7.06
CA THR A 301 3.04 -6.15 5.83
C THR A 301 1.86 -5.62 5.01
N GLU A 302 0.75 -5.21 5.65
CA GLU A 302 -0.35 -4.53 4.96
C GLU A 302 0.08 -3.16 4.39
N ALA A 303 0.93 -2.41 5.11
CA ALA A 303 1.49 -1.18 4.57
C ALA A 303 2.31 -1.44 3.29
N MET A 304 3.12 -2.50 3.26
CA MET A 304 3.87 -2.89 2.06
C MET A 304 2.97 -3.37 0.93
N GLU A 305 1.91 -4.13 1.21
CA GLU A 305 0.88 -4.48 0.23
C GLU A 305 0.26 -3.23 -0.41
N ARG A 306 -0.17 -2.28 0.41
CA ARG A 306 -0.73 -1.02 -0.08
C ARG A 306 0.28 -0.20 -0.88
N TYR A 307 1.56 -0.21 -0.48
CA TYR A 307 2.64 0.45 -1.24
C TYR A 307 2.72 -0.11 -2.67
N GLY A 308 2.66 -1.43 -2.86
CA GLY A 308 2.65 -2.09 -4.17
C GLY A 308 1.37 -1.81 -4.98
N GLY A 309 0.20 -1.77 -4.32
CA GLY A 309 -1.10 -1.61 -4.96
C GLY A 309 -1.45 -0.17 -5.37
N LEU A 310 -0.79 0.85 -4.79
CA LEU A 310 -1.09 2.24 -5.09
C LEU A 310 -0.58 2.71 -6.45
N ALA A 311 0.62 2.28 -6.84
CA ALA A 311 1.22 2.63 -8.12
C ALA A 311 2.26 1.57 -8.53
N PRO A 312 2.56 1.40 -9.82
CA PRO A 312 3.60 0.48 -10.25
C PRO A 312 4.92 0.86 -9.59
N CYS A 313 5.51 -0.03 -8.79
CA CYS A 313 6.80 0.18 -8.12
C CYS A 313 7.90 -0.76 -8.65
N GLY A 314 7.53 -1.79 -9.41
CA GLY A 314 8.47 -2.78 -9.98
C GLY A 314 8.66 -2.70 -11.49
N LYS A 315 7.87 -1.87 -12.21
CA LYS A 315 7.88 -1.81 -13.67
C LYS A 315 7.33 -0.48 -14.19
N ARG A 316 7.67 -0.12 -15.44
CA ARG A 316 7.11 1.03 -16.15
C ARG A 316 5.97 0.54 -17.06
N THR A 317 4.77 1.06 -16.86
CA THR A 317 3.62 0.79 -17.73
C THR A 317 3.75 1.65 -18.99
N VAL A 318 3.81 1.01 -20.16
CA VAL A 318 4.14 1.68 -21.43
C VAL A 318 3.04 1.55 -22.49
N VAL A 319 2.07 0.64 -22.30
CA VAL A 319 1.02 0.41 -23.30
C VAL A 319 -0.11 1.43 -23.12
N ARG A 320 -0.39 2.18 -24.21
CA ARG A 320 -1.51 3.13 -24.26
C ARG A 320 -2.28 2.92 -25.57
N ALA A 321 -3.51 2.43 -25.44
CA ALA A 321 -4.37 2.07 -26.58
C ALA A 321 -5.84 2.03 -26.16
N SER A 322 -6.76 1.87 -27.12
CA SER A 322 -8.15 1.54 -26.85
C SER A 322 -8.37 0.02 -26.86
N TYR A 323 -9.45 -0.44 -26.19
CA TYR A 323 -9.84 -1.85 -26.25
C TYR A 323 -10.11 -2.30 -27.69
N ALA A 324 -10.74 -1.45 -28.50
CA ALA A 324 -11.00 -1.74 -29.90
C ALA A 324 -9.72 -2.01 -30.73
N GLN A 325 -8.58 -1.39 -30.34
CA GLN A 325 -7.29 -1.63 -30.98
C GLN A 325 -6.61 -2.91 -30.47
N LEU A 326 -6.80 -3.27 -29.20
CA LEU A 326 -6.14 -4.41 -28.56
C LEU A 326 -6.88 -5.73 -28.76
N GLY A 327 -8.22 -5.69 -28.81
CA GLY A 327 -9.09 -6.85 -28.98
C GLY A 327 -8.84 -7.92 -27.92
N ASP A 328 -8.64 -9.16 -28.37
CA ASP A 328 -8.46 -10.35 -27.52
C ASP A 328 -7.17 -10.36 -26.68
N LYS A 329 -6.25 -9.43 -26.93
CA LYS A 329 -5.05 -9.25 -26.10
C LYS A 329 -5.34 -8.53 -24.79
N ALA A 330 -6.53 -7.95 -24.63
CA ALA A 330 -6.90 -7.17 -23.48
C ALA A 330 -8.15 -7.74 -22.78
N LEU A 331 -8.25 -7.46 -21.49
CA LEU A 331 -9.46 -7.68 -20.71
C LEU A 331 -10.54 -6.68 -21.14
N ASP A 332 -11.74 -7.17 -21.44
CA ASP A 332 -12.88 -6.32 -21.70
C ASP A 332 -13.35 -5.62 -20.42
N PRO A 333 -13.24 -4.29 -20.30
CA PRO A 333 -13.65 -3.57 -19.11
C PRO A 333 -15.14 -3.71 -18.77
N THR A 334 -15.98 -4.11 -19.70
CA THR A 334 -17.43 -4.32 -19.44
C THR A 334 -17.68 -5.48 -18.48
N THR A 335 -16.76 -6.45 -18.41
CA THR A 335 -16.87 -7.63 -17.54
C THR A 335 -16.58 -7.34 -16.07
N LEU A 336 -16.13 -6.12 -15.74
CA LEU A 336 -15.77 -5.71 -14.38
C LEU A 336 -16.83 -4.80 -13.71
N GLY A 337 -18.05 -4.78 -14.27
CA GLY A 337 -19.12 -3.91 -13.82
C GLY A 337 -18.89 -2.43 -14.17
N LEU A 338 -19.87 -1.83 -14.78
CA LEU A 338 -19.83 -0.42 -15.18
C LEU A 338 -20.94 0.38 -14.50
N HIS A 339 -20.86 1.69 -14.65
CA HIS A 339 -21.92 2.62 -14.27
C HIS A 339 -23.05 2.59 -15.33
N SER A 340 -24.28 2.73 -14.87
CA SER A 340 -25.47 2.80 -15.73
C SER A 340 -25.64 4.15 -16.39
N GLU A 341 -26.44 4.22 -17.46
CA GLU A 341 -26.82 5.47 -18.12
C GLU A 341 -27.54 6.46 -17.19
N THR A 342 -28.32 5.95 -16.25
CA THR A 342 -28.97 6.78 -15.23
C THR A 342 -27.99 7.46 -14.30
N GLN A 343 -26.88 6.78 -13.94
CA GLN A 343 -25.80 7.36 -13.13
C GLN A 343 -25.04 8.43 -13.93
N HIS A 344 -24.73 8.18 -15.19
CA HIS A 344 -24.08 9.17 -16.06
C HIS A 344 -24.94 10.43 -16.32
N ALA A 345 -26.26 10.34 -16.18
CA ALA A 345 -27.17 11.49 -16.28
C ALA A 345 -27.23 12.33 -14.98
N LEU A 346 -26.67 11.88 -13.86
CA LEU A 346 -26.71 12.63 -12.61
C LEU A 346 -25.84 13.90 -12.70
N PRO A 347 -26.33 15.05 -12.18
CA PRO A 347 -25.54 16.26 -12.12
C PRO A 347 -24.23 16.06 -11.33
N GLY A 348 -23.11 16.40 -11.94
CA GLY A 348 -21.78 16.30 -11.30
C GLY A 348 -21.25 14.87 -11.15
N PHE A 349 -21.80 13.89 -11.86
CA PHE A 349 -21.23 12.54 -11.87
C PHE A 349 -19.81 12.55 -12.41
N ARG A 350 -18.87 12.04 -11.63
CA ARG A 350 -17.42 12.28 -11.84
C ARG A 350 -16.75 11.34 -12.83
N TYR A 351 -17.42 10.25 -13.25
CA TYR A 351 -16.84 9.25 -14.14
C TYR A 351 -17.31 9.47 -15.57
N GLN A 352 -16.39 9.34 -16.54
CA GLN A 352 -16.78 9.32 -17.94
C GLN A 352 -17.37 7.95 -18.34
N ARG A 353 -18.18 7.95 -19.41
CA ARG A 353 -18.67 6.71 -19.99
C ARG A 353 -17.52 5.92 -20.58
N TYR A 354 -17.52 4.62 -20.33
CA TYR A 354 -16.66 3.72 -21.05
C TYR A 354 -17.23 3.48 -22.46
N HIS A 355 -16.35 3.43 -23.44
CA HIS A 355 -16.62 2.91 -24.79
C HIS A 355 -15.32 2.24 -25.33
N PRO A 356 -15.43 1.27 -26.26
CA PRO A 356 -14.27 0.49 -26.72
C PRO A 356 -13.16 1.30 -27.35
N ASP A 357 -13.44 2.50 -27.88
CA ASP A 357 -12.44 3.39 -28.49
C ASP A 357 -11.75 4.32 -27.46
N LEU A 358 -12.14 4.24 -26.20
CA LEU A 358 -11.52 5.06 -25.16
C LEU A 358 -10.06 4.64 -24.96
N THR A 359 -9.13 5.58 -25.18
CA THR A 359 -7.71 5.34 -24.96
C THR A 359 -7.39 5.26 -23.46
N LEU A 360 -6.87 4.12 -23.03
CA LEU A 360 -6.50 3.81 -21.65
C LEU A 360 -5.00 3.47 -21.57
N SER A 361 -4.45 3.58 -20.37
CA SER A 361 -3.18 2.94 -20.02
C SER A 361 -3.44 1.50 -19.60
N TRP A 362 -2.57 0.59 -20.00
CA TRP A 362 -2.69 -0.85 -19.77
C TRP A 362 -1.44 -1.41 -19.11
N VAL A 363 -1.63 -2.45 -18.32
CA VAL A 363 -0.57 -3.22 -17.66
C VAL A 363 -0.74 -4.69 -17.98
N TRP A 364 0.36 -5.41 -18.15
CA TRP A 364 0.33 -6.84 -18.38
C TRP A 364 0.02 -7.59 -17.08
N GLY A 365 -0.93 -8.52 -17.17
CA GLY A 365 -1.26 -9.51 -16.17
C GLY A 365 -1.32 -10.90 -16.80
N TYR A 366 -1.64 -11.93 -16.05
CA TYR A 366 -1.77 -13.32 -16.49
C TYR A 366 -3.19 -13.82 -16.24
N SER A 367 -3.82 -14.40 -17.26
CA SER A 367 -5.13 -15.05 -17.19
C SER A 367 -4.97 -16.56 -17.02
N PHE A 368 -5.51 -17.13 -15.97
CA PHE A 368 -5.51 -18.58 -15.73
C PHE A 368 -6.48 -19.33 -16.63
N ALA A 369 -7.62 -18.74 -17.01
CA ALA A 369 -8.54 -19.36 -17.95
C ALA A 369 -7.94 -19.43 -19.37
N ARG A 370 -7.26 -18.37 -19.80
CA ARG A 370 -6.65 -18.29 -21.13
C ARG A 370 -5.23 -18.89 -21.17
N GLN A 371 -4.63 -19.15 -20.01
CA GLN A 371 -3.26 -19.64 -19.85
C GLN A 371 -2.23 -18.80 -20.61
N ARG A 372 -2.40 -17.48 -20.60
CA ARG A 372 -1.51 -16.53 -21.28
C ARG A 372 -1.55 -15.14 -20.62
N PRO A 373 -0.54 -14.31 -20.87
CA PRO A 373 -0.59 -12.91 -20.55
C PRO A 373 -1.77 -12.18 -21.20
N LEU A 374 -2.29 -11.18 -20.50
CA LEU A 374 -3.42 -10.37 -20.91
C LEU A 374 -3.22 -8.92 -20.43
N LEU A 375 -3.53 -7.95 -21.26
CA LEU A 375 -3.51 -6.54 -20.88
C LEU A 375 -4.75 -6.21 -20.04
N VAL A 376 -4.52 -5.59 -18.90
CA VAL A 376 -5.54 -5.12 -17.96
C VAL A 376 -5.48 -3.59 -17.91
N PRO A 377 -6.61 -2.86 -17.88
CA PRO A 377 -6.54 -1.42 -17.68
C PRO A 377 -5.78 -1.09 -16.39
N GLU A 378 -4.76 -0.23 -16.49
CA GLU A 378 -3.85 0.08 -15.37
C GLU A 378 -4.60 0.50 -14.10
N ARG A 379 -5.75 1.16 -14.27
CA ARG A 379 -6.59 1.61 -13.19
C ARG A 379 -7.25 0.48 -12.38
N TYR A 380 -7.46 -0.70 -12.97
CA TYR A 380 -7.93 -1.88 -12.22
C TYR A 380 -6.80 -2.57 -11.45
N ALA A 381 -5.57 -2.42 -11.94
CA ALA A 381 -4.40 -2.99 -11.28
C ALA A 381 -3.86 -2.11 -10.15
N TYR A 382 -3.95 -0.78 -10.29
CA TYR A 382 -3.39 0.17 -9.31
C TYR A 382 -4.43 1.23 -8.95
N TYR A 383 -4.72 1.38 -7.66
CA TYR A 383 -5.80 2.24 -7.19
C TYR A 383 -5.36 3.67 -6.77
N GLY A 384 -4.06 3.95 -6.72
CA GLY A 384 -3.49 5.26 -6.36
C GLY A 384 -3.20 6.21 -7.54
N LEU A 385 -3.63 5.89 -8.76
CA LEU A 385 -3.23 6.61 -10.00
C LEU A 385 -3.94 7.95 -10.25
N ARG A 386 -4.68 8.48 -9.29
CA ARG A 386 -5.48 9.73 -9.46
C ARG A 386 -4.66 10.93 -9.95
N HIS A 387 -3.34 10.91 -9.72
CA HIS A 387 -2.43 12.01 -10.09
C HIS A 387 -1.85 11.90 -11.51
N ARG A 388 -1.99 10.75 -12.17
CA ARG A 388 -1.46 10.53 -13.51
C ARG A 388 -2.43 10.89 -14.63
N GLU A 389 -3.71 11.02 -14.35
CA GLU A 389 -4.72 11.38 -15.33
C GLU A 389 -5.36 12.73 -15.00
N PRO A 390 -5.67 13.57 -16.01
CA PRO A 390 -6.43 14.78 -15.81
C PRO A 390 -7.76 14.51 -15.12
N ALA A 391 -8.16 15.40 -14.21
CA ALA A 391 -9.44 15.31 -13.52
C ALA A 391 -10.60 15.11 -14.51
N GLY A 392 -11.51 14.17 -14.23
CA GLY A 392 -12.70 13.90 -15.06
C GLY A 392 -12.51 12.89 -16.19
N ARG A 393 -11.34 12.28 -16.37
CA ARG A 393 -11.09 11.25 -17.39
C ARG A 393 -11.15 9.80 -16.89
N ALA A 394 -11.34 9.59 -15.60
CA ALA A 394 -11.52 8.25 -15.07
C ALA A 394 -12.91 7.71 -15.43
N PHE A 395 -13.00 6.49 -15.93
CA PHE A 395 -14.29 5.81 -16.16
C PHE A 395 -14.74 4.94 -14.96
N VAL A 396 -13.81 4.58 -14.07
CA VAL A 396 -14.06 3.86 -12.80
C VAL A 396 -13.09 4.32 -11.71
N SER A 397 -13.38 3.97 -10.47
CA SER A 397 -12.47 4.01 -9.33
C SER A 397 -12.29 2.62 -8.76
N GLU A 398 -11.07 2.27 -8.44
CA GLU A 398 -10.70 1.03 -7.77
C GLU A 398 -10.17 1.27 -6.36
N ASN A 399 -10.06 0.20 -5.61
CA ASN A 399 -9.50 0.13 -4.27
C ASN A 399 -8.55 -1.08 -4.14
N SER A 400 -8.13 -1.40 -2.92
CA SER A 400 -7.22 -2.51 -2.66
C SER A 400 -7.81 -3.90 -2.85
N ASN A 401 -9.11 -4.06 -3.11
CA ASN A 401 -9.75 -5.37 -3.25
C ASN A 401 -8.97 -6.30 -4.20
N GLY A 402 -8.57 -7.47 -3.72
CA GLY A 402 -7.74 -8.45 -4.43
C GLY A 402 -6.24 -8.12 -4.45
N CYS A 403 -5.78 -7.05 -3.78
CA CYS A 403 -4.36 -6.86 -3.50
C CYS A 403 -3.93 -7.77 -2.35
N ALA A 404 -2.75 -8.39 -2.48
CA ALA A 404 -2.20 -9.19 -1.39
C ALA A 404 -0.68 -9.23 -1.40
N LEU A 405 -0.09 -9.32 -0.21
CA LEU A 405 1.32 -9.58 0.02
C LEU A 405 1.51 -10.99 0.56
N GLY A 406 2.40 -11.77 -0.06
CA GLY A 406 2.73 -13.13 0.36
C GLY A 406 4.23 -13.36 0.52
N GLY A 407 4.59 -14.43 1.21
CA GLY A 407 5.97 -14.91 1.32
C GLY A 407 6.50 -15.55 0.03
N CYS A 408 5.63 -15.79 -0.95
CA CYS A 408 5.91 -16.17 -2.33
C CYS A 408 4.75 -15.76 -3.23
N LEU A 409 4.88 -15.93 -4.54
CA LEU A 409 3.86 -15.56 -5.52
C LEU A 409 2.55 -16.33 -5.31
N GLU A 410 2.65 -17.65 -5.08
CA GLU A 410 1.51 -18.53 -4.86
C GLU A 410 0.70 -18.12 -3.62
N GLU A 411 1.41 -17.75 -2.54
CA GLU A 411 0.78 -17.25 -1.31
C GLU A 411 0.06 -15.92 -1.58
N ALA A 412 0.70 -14.98 -2.27
CA ALA A 412 0.09 -13.70 -2.60
C ALA A 412 -1.17 -13.88 -3.47
N ILE A 413 -1.12 -14.72 -4.50
CA ILE A 413 -2.28 -15.00 -5.37
C ILE A 413 -3.43 -15.62 -4.56
N LEU A 414 -3.14 -16.60 -3.70
CA LEU A 414 -4.17 -17.24 -2.88
C LEU A 414 -4.88 -16.23 -1.97
N TYR A 415 -4.13 -15.40 -1.25
CA TYR A 415 -4.74 -14.40 -0.35
C TYR A 415 -5.48 -13.30 -1.10
N GLY A 416 -4.98 -12.86 -2.27
CA GLY A 416 -5.72 -11.94 -3.13
C GLY A 416 -7.03 -12.52 -3.63
N LEU A 417 -7.05 -13.81 -3.98
CA LEU A 417 -8.25 -14.52 -4.41
C LEU A 417 -9.24 -14.71 -3.26
N LEU A 418 -8.77 -14.98 -2.04
CA LEU A 418 -9.60 -15.06 -0.84
C LEU A 418 -10.24 -13.70 -0.50
N GLU A 419 -9.53 -12.58 -0.67
CA GLU A 419 -10.13 -11.25 -0.46
C GLU A 419 -11.21 -10.95 -1.53
N VAL A 420 -10.98 -11.33 -2.78
CA VAL A 420 -12.02 -11.23 -3.82
C VAL A 420 -13.24 -12.08 -3.45
N ALA A 421 -13.03 -13.32 -2.97
CA ALA A 421 -14.13 -14.18 -2.52
C ALA A 421 -14.93 -13.56 -1.37
N GLU A 422 -14.26 -12.98 -0.39
CA GLU A 422 -14.88 -12.29 0.74
C GLU A 422 -15.78 -11.15 0.27
N ARG A 423 -15.20 -10.25 -0.54
CA ARG A 423 -15.88 -9.05 -1.01
C ARG A 423 -17.06 -9.40 -1.92
N ASP A 424 -16.86 -10.31 -2.86
CA ASP A 424 -17.91 -10.81 -3.75
C ASP A 424 -19.05 -11.46 -2.96
N ALA A 425 -18.74 -12.31 -1.99
CA ALA A 425 -19.73 -13.05 -1.20
C ALA A 425 -20.67 -12.12 -0.43
N PHE A 426 -20.15 -11.13 0.28
CA PHE A 426 -21.02 -10.23 1.01
C PHE A 426 -21.78 -9.24 0.10
N LEU A 427 -21.18 -8.81 -1.02
CA LEU A 427 -21.86 -7.92 -1.98
C LEU A 427 -22.96 -8.65 -2.74
N MET A 428 -22.72 -9.91 -3.14
CA MET A 428 -23.77 -10.79 -3.71
C MET A 428 -24.91 -10.97 -2.71
N THR A 429 -24.61 -11.32 -1.46
CA THR A 429 -25.59 -11.46 -0.38
C THR A 429 -26.38 -10.17 -0.18
N TRP A 430 -25.71 -9.02 -0.18
CA TRP A 430 -26.35 -7.71 0.01
C TRP A 430 -27.24 -7.30 -1.16
N TYR A 431 -26.68 -7.28 -2.38
CA TYR A 431 -27.43 -6.77 -3.53
C TYR A 431 -28.55 -7.70 -3.96
N ALA A 432 -28.35 -9.00 -3.90
CA ALA A 432 -29.40 -9.98 -4.23
C ALA A 432 -30.32 -10.31 -3.03
N ARG A 433 -30.10 -9.71 -1.84
CA ARG A 433 -30.87 -9.98 -0.61
C ARG A 433 -30.99 -11.48 -0.32
N LEU A 434 -29.88 -12.20 -0.36
CA LEU A 434 -29.87 -13.64 -0.17
C LEU A 434 -30.19 -13.99 1.31
N PRO A 435 -31.25 -14.77 1.59
CA PRO A 435 -31.55 -15.23 2.95
C PRO A 435 -30.63 -16.41 3.31
N VAL A 436 -29.33 -16.10 3.41
CA VAL A 436 -28.28 -17.08 3.71
C VAL A 436 -28.46 -17.70 5.10
N PRO A 437 -27.95 -18.91 5.33
CA PRO A 437 -28.11 -19.58 6.63
C PRO A 437 -27.39 -18.86 7.76
N ARG A 438 -28.04 -18.83 8.94
CA ARG A 438 -27.44 -18.40 10.19
C ARG A 438 -26.71 -19.58 10.83
N VAL A 439 -25.48 -19.37 11.24
CA VAL A 439 -24.67 -20.39 11.94
C VAL A 439 -24.88 -20.29 13.45
N GLU A 440 -25.17 -21.41 14.09
CA GLU A 440 -25.37 -21.49 15.54
C GLU A 440 -24.03 -21.26 16.29
N VAL A 441 -23.94 -20.21 17.09
CA VAL A 441 -22.74 -19.89 17.88
C VAL A 441 -22.36 -21.02 18.83
N ALA A 442 -23.35 -21.70 19.42
CA ALA A 442 -23.14 -22.84 20.33
C ALA A 442 -22.51 -24.06 19.65
N SER A 443 -22.54 -24.14 18.32
CA SER A 443 -21.99 -25.25 17.54
C SER A 443 -20.54 -25.07 17.13
N LEU A 444 -19.90 -23.91 17.46
CA LEU A 444 -18.51 -23.62 17.11
C LEU A 444 -17.56 -24.61 17.77
N ARG A 445 -16.63 -25.16 16.98
CA ARG A 445 -15.60 -26.07 17.47
C ARG A 445 -14.38 -25.34 18.01
N GLY A 446 -14.00 -24.22 17.35
CA GLY A 446 -12.81 -23.45 17.66
C GLY A 446 -12.95 -22.65 18.95
N ARG A 447 -12.12 -22.98 19.94
CA ARG A 447 -12.10 -22.24 21.22
C ARG A 447 -11.76 -20.76 21.02
N THR A 448 -10.92 -20.41 20.05
CA THR A 448 -10.49 -19.02 19.81
C THR A 448 -11.68 -18.16 19.40
N ALA A 449 -12.46 -18.57 18.39
CA ALA A 449 -13.64 -17.83 17.93
C ALA A 449 -14.67 -17.66 19.07
N ALA A 450 -14.96 -18.74 19.82
CA ALA A 450 -15.88 -18.67 20.95
C ALA A 450 -15.43 -17.65 22.03
N LEU A 451 -14.15 -17.63 22.39
CA LEU A 451 -13.61 -16.68 23.36
C LEU A 451 -13.60 -15.23 22.84
N ILE A 452 -13.39 -15.03 21.53
CA ILE A 452 -13.48 -13.68 20.92
C ILE A 452 -14.93 -13.19 21.02
N ILE A 453 -15.92 -14.03 20.70
CA ILE A 453 -17.35 -13.70 20.79
C ILE A 453 -17.72 -13.35 22.24
N GLU A 454 -17.40 -14.25 23.19
CA GLU A 454 -17.67 -14.03 24.61
C GLU A 454 -17.08 -12.69 25.10
N ARG A 455 -15.85 -12.39 24.71
CA ARG A 455 -15.20 -11.12 25.06
C ARG A 455 -15.91 -9.92 24.45
N ILE A 456 -16.32 -9.99 23.18
CA ILE A 456 -17.05 -8.90 22.51
C ILE A 456 -18.39 -8.69 23.24
N GLU A 457 -19.20 -9.73 23.40
CA GLU A 457 -20.53 -9.65 24.01
C GLU A 457 -20.47 -9.14 25.46
N HIS A 458 -19.54 -9.70 26.26
CA HIS A 458 -19.36 -9.25 27.65
C HIS A 458 -18.89 -7.79 27.77
N THR A 459 -18.00 -7.36 26.88
CA THR A 459 -17.42 -6.00 26.95
C THR A 459 -18.38 -4.93 26.42
N THR A 460 -19.19 -5.27 25.41
CA THR A 460 -19.98 -4.29 24.65
C THR A 460 -21.48 -4.42 24.86
N GLY A 461 -21.96 -5.59 25.25
CA GLY A 461 -23.39 -5.90 25.38
C GLY A 461 -24.10 -6.08 24.02
N TYR A 462 -23.37 -6.21 22.91
CA TYR A 462 -23.93 -6.58 21.60
C TYR A 462 -24.11 -8.10 21.52
N THR A 463 -25.08 -8.53 20.73
CA THR A 463 -25.26 -9.94 20.36
C THR A 463 -24.59 -10.21 19.02
N ILE A 464 -23.84 -11.29 18.91
CA ILE A 464 -23.13 -11.67 17.69
C ILE A 464 -23.96 -12.67 16.87
N HIS A 465 -24.20 -12.33 15.62
CA HIS A 465 -24.83 -13.21 14.62
C HIS A 465 -23.78 -13.59 13.56
N ILE A 466 -23.80 -14.85 13.14
CA ILE A 466 -22.89 -15.40 12.13
C ILE A 466 -23.73 -15.95 10.98
N PHE A 467 -23.36 -15.62 9.75
CA PHE A 467 -24.03 -16.10 8.54
C PHE A 467 -23.02 -16.75 7.60
N ASP A 468 -23.39 -17.88 7.00
CA ASP A 468 -22.64 -18.52 5.93
C ASP A 468 -22.97 -17.84 4.60
N THR A 469 -22.03 -17.04 4.09
CA THR A 469 -22.16 -16.33 2.80
C THR A 469 -21.40 -17.01 1.66
N THR A 470 -21.05 -18.28 1.82
CA THR A 470 -20.32 -19.05 0.81
C THR A 470 -21.08 -19.08 -0.52
N MET A 471 -20.41 -18.65 -1.60
CA MET A 471 -20.97 -18.62 -2.95
C MET A 471 -20.62 -19.93 -3.72
N GLU A 472 -20.95 -19.97 -5.00
CA GLU A 472 -20.83 -21.14 -5.89
C GLU A 472 -19.38 -21.68 -6.00
N GLN A 473 -18.35 -20.86 -5.75
CA GLN A 473 -16.95 -21.31 -5.70
C GLN A 473 -16.62 -22.13 -4.44
N ARG A 474 -17.54 -22.22 -3.50
CA ARG A 474 -17.39 -23.00 -2.26
C ARG A 474 -16.17 -22.63 -1.42
N ILE A 475 -15.72 -21.37 -1.48
CA ILE A 475 -14.73 -20.83 -0.56
C ILE A 475 -15.47 -20.42 0.73
N PRO A 476 -15.04 -20.88 1.93
CA PRO A 476 -15.68 -20.47 3.17
C PRO A 476 -15.66 -18.96 3.33
N CYS A 477 -16.85 -18.35 3.30
CA CYS A 477 -17.07 -16.94 3.54
C CYS A 477 -18.08 -16.75 4.65
N VAL A 478 -17.79 -15.88 5.59
CA VAL A 478 -18.67 -15.58 6.71
C VAL A 478 -18.98 -14.09 6.77
N TRP A 479 -20.21 -13.77 7.14
CA TRP A 479 -20.62 -12.42 7.55
C TRP A 479 -20.89 -12.46 9.04
N VAL A 480 -20.21 -11.63 9.82
CA VAL A 480 -20.49 -11.45 11.25
C VAL A 480 -21.16 -10.10 11.47
N MET A 481 -22.15 -10.09 12.35
CA MET A 481 -22.95 -8.91 12.67
C MET A 481 -23.06 -8.77 14.18
N ALA A 482 -22.73 -7.60 14.71
CA ALA A 482 -23.01 -7.22 16.09
C ALA A 482 -24.28 -6.37 16.12
N VAL A 483 -25.28 -6.81 16.88
CA VAL A 483 -26.59 -6.13 16.98
C VAL A 483 -26.83 -5.69 18.41
N ASP A 484 -27.21 -4.44 18.61
CA ASP A 484 -27.73 -3.93 19.88
C ASP A 484 -29.22 -4.29 20.01
N GLU A 485 -29.49 -5.43 20.67
CA GLU A 485 -30.85 -5.94 20.88
C GLU A 485 -31.65 -5.08 21.88
N GLN A 486 -30.99 -4.20 22.63
CA GLN A 486 -31.61 -3.37 23.67
C GLN A 486 -32.01 -1.98 23.16
N ASP A 487 -31.68 -1.65 21.89
CA ASP A 487 -31.92 -0.35 21.28
C ASP A 487 -31.45 0.84 22.14
N ARG A 488 -30.22 0.72 22.69
CA ARG A 488 -29.64 1.75 23.57
C ARG A 488 -29.44 3.05 22.77
N PRO A 489 -29.92 4.21 23.27
CA PRO A 489 -30.04 5.45 22.48
C PRO A 489 -28.72 6.02 21.96
N ASP A 490 -27.61 5.70 22.65
CA ASP A 490 -26.27 6.23 22.32
C ASP A 490 -25.33 5.17 21.78
N GLN A 491 -25.86 4.02 21.38
CA GLN A 491 -25.09 2.93 20.79
C GLN A 491 -25.48 2.71 19.33
N PRO A 492 -24.52 2.42 18.46
CA PRO A 492 -24.82 1.96 17.11
C PRO A 492 -25.75 0.75 17.10
N LYS A 493 -26.78 0.73 16.22
CA LYS A 493 -27.70 -0.41 16.14
C LYS A 493 -27.02 -1.66 15.61
N VAL A 494 -26.22 -1.55 14.55
CA VAL A 494 -25.58 -2.71 13.93
C VAL A 494 -24.23 -2.37 13.33
N MET A 495 -23.30 -3.31 13.41
CA MET A 495 -22.00 -3.29 12.71
C MET A 495 -21.75 -4.63 12.05
N CYS A 496 -21.11 -4.61 10.90
CA CYS A 496 -20.89 -5.77 10.05
C CYS A 496 -19.40 -5.91 9.71
N ALA A 497 -18.92 -7.14 9.68
CA ALA A 497 -17.62 -7.50 9.12
C ALA A 497 -17.76 -8.84 8.37
N ALA A 498 -16.81 -9.12 7.49
CA ALA A 498 -16.74 -10.36 6.73
C ALA A 498 -15.37 -11.01 6.86
N GLY A 499 -15.28 -12.27 6.46
CA GLY A 499 -14.02 -13.00 6.37
C GLY A 499 -14.13 -14.16 5.40
N ALA A 500 -13.04 -14.43 4.67
CA ALA A 500 -12.93 -15.61 3.82
C ALA A 500 -11.58 -16.29 4.03
N HIS A 501 -11.59 -17.61 4.08
CA HIS A 501 -10.39 -18.41 4.17
C HIS A 501 -10.71 -19.87 3.79
N LEU A 502 -9.71 -20.63 3.32
CA LEU A 502 -9.91 -22.07 3.03
C LEU A 502 -10.22 -22.87 4.31
N ASP A 503 -9.74 -22.40 5.46
CA ASP A 503 -10.13 -22.87 6.79
C ASP A 503 -11.25 -21.98 7.34
N PRO A 504 -12.47 -22.50 7.54
CA PRO A 504 -13.62 -21.70 7.97
C PRO A 504 -13.47 -21.11 9.38
N GLU A 505 -12.71 -21.75 10.28
CA GLU A 505 -12.43 -21.18 11.59
C GLU A 505 -11.61 -19.90 11.48
N ARG A 506 -10.61 -19.88 10.58
CA ARG A 506 -9.81 -18.68 10.31
C ARG A 506 -10.62 -17.57 9.61
N ALA A 507 -11.54 -17.94 8.72
CA ALA A 507 -12.47 -16.98 8.13
C ALA A 507 -13.28 -16.27 9.23
N LEU A 508 -13.81 -17.04 10.17
CA LEU A 508 -14.58 -16.51 11.29
C LEU A 508 -13.73 -15.67 12.26
N GLU A 509 -12.55 -16.16 12.65
CA GLU A 509 -11.63 -15.41 13.53
C GLU A 509 -11.24 -14.06 12.92
N GLY A 510 -10.92 -14.02 11.63
CA GLY A 510 -10.60 -12.79 10.91
C GLY A 510 -11.76 -11.78 10.93
N ALA A 511 -12.97 -12.24 10.60
CA ALA A 511 -14.18 -11.43 10.64
C ALA A 511 -14.49 -10.87 12.04
N LEU A 512 -14.35 -11.69 13.07
CA LEU A 512 -14.60 -11.26 14.47
C LEU A 512 -13.59 -10.22 14.95
N LEU A 513 -12.32 -10.35 14.61
CA LEU A 513 -11.28 -9.37 14.96
C LEU A 513 -11.50 -8.03 14.21
N GLU A 514 -11.97 -8.10 12.96
CA GLU A 514 -12.38 -6.91 12.19
C GLU A 514 -13.56 -6.20 12.85
N LEU A 515 -14.60 -6.95 13.21
CA LEU A 515 -15.79 -6.45 13.90
C LEU A 515 -15.43 -5.80 15.25
N ALA A 516 -14.59 -6.47 16.05
CA ALA A 516 -14.16 -5.96 17.35
C ALA A 516 -13.46 -4.59 17.25
N ARG A 517 -12.71 -4.36 16.18
CA ARG A 517 -12.10 -3.04 15.93
C ARG A 517 -13.13 -1.97 15.61
N GLN A 518 -14.15 -2.30 14.81
CA GLN A 518 -15.22 -1.34 14.49
C GLN A 518 -15.97 -0.94 15.75
N LEU A 519 -16.34 -1.90 16.59
CA LEU A 519 -17.04 -1.69 17.86
C LEU A 519 -16.33 -0.71 18.79
N GLN A 520 -15.00 -0.71 18.80
CA GLN A 520 -14.20 0.16 19.65
C GLN A 520 -14.44 1.66 19.38
N TYR A 521 -14.61 2.04 18.12
CA TYR A 521 -14.73 3.44 17.70
C TYR A 521 -16.17 3.85 17.38
N ALA A 522 -17.04 2.87 17.15
CA ALA A 522 -18.38 3.10 16.63
C ALA A 522 -19.26 3.92 17.59
N THR A 523 -19.24 3.63 18.90
CA THR A 523 -20.04 4.37 19.89
C THR A 523 -19.69 5.85 19.91
N ARG A 524 -18.39 6.18 19.92
CA ARG A 524 -17.96 7.58 19.87
C ARG A 524 -18.32 8.21 18.53
N GLY A 525 -18.04 7.55 17.43
CA GLY A 525 -18.36 8.02 16.09
C GLY A 525 -19.86 8.25 15.90
N TYR A 526 -20.72 7.40 16.48
CA TYR A 526 -22.17 7.57 16.42
C TYR A 526 -22.64 8.82 17.19
N ARG A 527 -22.10 9.08 18.37
CA ARG A 527 -22.43 10.27 19.17
C ARG A 527 -21.95 11.55 18.50
N ASP A 528 -20.70 11.55 18.03
CA ASP A 528 -20.07 12.74 17.45
C ASP A 528 -20.69 13.12 16.10
N ASP A 529 -21.14 12.14 15.30
CA ASP A 529 -21.61 12.31 13.91
C ASP A 529 -23.13 12.06 13.75
N ARG A 530 -23.92 12.03 14.83
CA ARG A 530 -25.34 11.63 14.80
C ARG A 530 -26.17 12.40 13.77
N ASP A 531 -26.03 13.72 13.71
CA ASP A 531 -26.78 14.55 12.75
C ASP A 531 -26.41 14.21 11.31
N ARG A 532 -25.15 13.94 11.02
CA ARG A 532 -24.70 13.49 9.71
C ARG A 532 -25.26 12.12 9.35
N ILE A 533 -25.32 11.21 10.30
CA ILE A 533 -25.87 9.87 10.12
C ILE A 533 -27.37 9.95 9.82
N LEU A 534 -28.14 10.70 10.59
CA LEU A 534 -29.57 10.91 10.35
C LEU A 534 -29.85 11.60 9.00
N ALA A 535 -28.96 12.52 8.59
CA ALA A 535 -29.05 13.11 7.27
C ALA A 535 -28.81 12.09 6.12
N MET A 536 -27.97 11.07 6.31
CA MET A 536 -27.78 9.96 5.37
C MET A 536 -28.96 8.97 5.38
N VAL A 537 -29.62 8.78 6.54
CA VAL A 537 -30.87 8.00 6.65
C VAL A 537 -31.96 8.64 5.80
N ALA A 538 -32.13 9.96 5.91
CA ALA A 538 -33.14 10.73 5.18
C ALA A 538 -32.84 10.83 3.66
N ASP A 539 -31.58 10.90 3.28
CA ASP A 539 -31.13 10.97 1.89
C ASP A 539 -29.88 10.11 1.67
N PRO A 540 -30.03 8.87 1.14
CA PRO A 540 -28.92 7.96 0.89
C PRO A 540 -27.84 8.50 -0.06
N ARG A 541 -28.13 9.52 -0.89
CA ARG A 541 -27.13 10.16 -1.75
C ARG A 541 -26.04 10.92 -0.98
N LYS A 542 -26.26 11.15 0.31
CA LYS A 542 -25.25 11.68 1.22
C LYS A 542 -24.19 10.65 1.62
N VAL A 543 -24.41 9.37 1.37
CA VAL A 543 -23.39 8.31 1.45
C VAL A 543 -22.49 8.44 0.23
N ARG A 544 -21.30 9.02 0.39
CA ARG A 544 -20.41 9.42 -0.72
C ARG A 544 -19.07 8.71 -0.73
N VAL A 545 -18.58 8.33 0.43
CA VAL A 545 -17.25 7.76 0.63
C VAL A 545 -17.30 6.51 1.53
N MET A 546 -16.21 5.76 1.57
CA MET A 546 -16.08 4.55 2.40
C MET A 546 -16.50 4.79 3.86
N ALA A 547 -16.05 5.91 4.45
CA ALA A 547 -16.33 6.25 5.84
C ALA A 547 -17.82 6.55 6.15
N ASP A 548 -18.69 6.58 5.14
CA ASP A 548 -20.13 6.81 5.32
C ASP A 548 -20.94 5.51 5.42
N HIS A 549 -20.41 4.40 4.87
CA HIS A 549 -21.14 3.15 4.70
C HIS A 549 -21.53 2.48 6.02
N ALA A 550 -20.57 2.11 6.85
CA ALA A 550 -20.85 1.50 8.14
C ALA A 550 -21.64 2.44 9.08
N PRO A 551 -21.30 3.76 9.21
CA PRO A 551 -22.07 4.67 10.05
C PRO A 551 -23.54 4.84 9.67
N LEU A 552 -23.92 4.70 8.40
CA LEU A 552 -25.33 4.70 8.01
C LEU A 552 -26.14 3.68 8.82
N TYR A 553 -25.55 2.50 9.10
CA TYR A 553 -26.21 1.38 9.80
C TYR A 553 -26.09 1.46 11.32
N TYR A 554 -25.48 2.52 11.85
CA TYR A 554 -25.53 2.82 13.29
C TYR A 554 -26.93 3.29 13.70
N ALA A 555 -27.69 3.86 12.75
CA ALA A 555 -29.06 4.34 12.99
C ALA A 555 -30.05 3.16 13.02
N PRO A 556 -30.89 3.03 14.06
CA PRO A 556 -31.89 1.98 14.14
C PRO A 556 -32.97 2.07 13.04
N GLU A 557 -33.19 3.26 12.49
CA GLU A 557 -34.21 3.53 11.47
C GLU A 557 -33.96 2.79 10.14
N VAL A 558 -32.76 2.27 9.92
CA VAL A 558 -32.40 1.53 8.69
C VAL A 558 -32.14 0.04 8.94
N PHE A 559 -32.39 -0.45 10.14
CA PHE A 559 -32.17 -1.85 10.51
C PHE A 559 -33.04 -2.83 9.73
N ASP A 560 -34.23 -2.39 9.32
CA ASP A 560 -35.15 -3.15 8.46
C ASP A 560 -34.51 -3.62 7.15
N ARG A 561 -33.50 -2.91 6.66
CA ARG A 561 -32.74 -3.29 5.45
C ARG A 561 -31.94 -4.59 5.61
N LEU A 562 -31.73 -5.05 6.86
CA LEU A 562 -30.96 -6.26 7.21
C LEU A 562 -31.88 -7.43 7.61
N LEU A 563 -33.19 -7.25 7.68
CA LEU A 563 -34.13 -8.30 8.13
C LEU A 563 -34.09 -9.56 7.25
N PHE A 564 -33.73 -9.44 5.98
CA PHE A 564 -33.56 -10.62 5.10
C PHE A 564 -32.44 -11.58 5.58
N LEU A 565 -31.50 -11.07 6.39
CA LEU A 565 -30.46 -11.88 7.07
C LEU A 565 -30.93 -12.26 8.47
N VAL A 566 -31.38 -11.29 9.27
CA VAL A 566 -31.69 -11.49 10.69
C VAL A 566 -32.87 -12.47 10.86
N ASP A 567 -33.89 -12.35 10.04
CA ASP A 567 -35.10 -13.16 10.06
C ASP A 567 -35.02 -14.40 9.15
N THR A 568 -33.80 -14.77 8.69
CA THR A 568 -33.64 -15.97 7.87
C THR A 568 -34.19 -17.22 8.58
N PRO A 569 -35.05 -18.01 7.92
CA PRO A 569 -35.55 -19.26 8.52
C PRO A 569 -34.51 -20.37 8.47
N ARG A 570 -33.37 -20.17 7.80
CA ARG A 570 -32.33 -21.16 7.59
C ARG A 570 -31.33 -21.08 8.76
N GLN A 571 -31.26 -22.13 9.55
CA GLN A 571 -30.28 -22.28 10.62
C GLN A 571 -29.48 -23.55 10.38
N GLN A 572 -28.21 -23.53 10.71
CA GLN A 572 -27.31 -24.67 10.60
C GLN A 572 -26.21 -24.61 11.65
N THR A 573 -25.73 -25.77 12.02
CA THR A 573 -24.51 -25.89 12.83
C THR A 573 -23.27 -25.49 12.00
N PHE A 574 -22.16 -25.16 12.65
CA PHE A 574 -20.90 -24.87 11.99
C PHE A 574 -20.44 -26.02 11.09
N ASP A 575 -20.66 -27.26 11.55
CA ASP A 575 -20.31 -28.45 10.77
C ASP A 575 -21.17 -28.62 9.52
N GLU A 576 -22.47 -28.37 9.61
CA GLU A 576 -23.36 -28.42 8.45
C GLU A 576 -23.01 -27.36 7.44
N ALA A 577 -22.64 -26.15 7.91
CA ALA A 577 -22.25 -25.03 7.04
C ALA A 577 -20.98 -25.36 6.23
N PHE A 578 -20.02 -26.01 6.86
CA PHE A 578 -18.68 -26.15 6.29
C PHE A 578 -18.22 -27.61 6.11
N HIS A 579 -19.14 -28.59 6.15
CA HIS A 579 -18.80 -30.01 5.97
C HIS A 579 -18.35 -30.33 4.53
N GLY A 580 -17.68 -31.49 4.37
CA GLY A 580 -17.34 -32.06 3.05
C GLY A 580 -16.30 -31.26 2.25
N ARG A 581 -15.58 -30.36 2.89
CA ARG A 581 -14.51 -29.60 2.25
C ARG A 581 -13.22 -30.43 2.23
N PRO A 582 -12.42 -30.34 1.16
CA PRO A 582 -11.11 -31.00 1.14
C PRO A 582 -10.24 -30.44 2.25
N GLY A 583 -9.48 -31.33 2.90
CA GLY A 583 -8.48 -30.92 3.88
C GLY A 583 -7.33 -30.12 3.24
N PRO A 584 -6.50 -29.45 4.04
CA PRO A 584 -5.37 -28.68 3.53
C PRO A 584 -4.32 -29.60 2.90
N ASN A 585 -3.76 -29.20 1.75
CA ASN A 585 -2.63 -29.86 1.13
C ASN A 585 -1.31 -29.48 1.84
N ALA A 586 -0.27 -30.32 1.71
CA ALA A 586 1.07 -29.99 2.23
C ALA A 586 1.76 -28.88 1.41
N ASP A 587 1.36 -28.71 0.17
CA ASP A 587 1.88 -27.72 -0.77
C ASP A 587 0.82 -26.66 -1.04
N LEU A 588 1.19 -25.39 -0.83
CA LEU A 588 0.32 -24.24 -1.02
C LEU A 588 -0.06 -24.03 -2.49
N SER A 589 0.83 -24.40 -3.42
CA SER A 589 0.51 -24.31 -4.85
C SER A 589 -0.61 -25.24 -5.26
N THR A 590 -0.76 -26.39 -4.59
CA THR A 590 -1.90 -27.29 -4.78
C THR A 590 -3.19 -26.65 -4.27
N ASP A 591 -3.20 -26.09 -3.05
CA ASP A 591 -4.35 -25.35 -2.52
C ASP A 591 -4.75 -24.18 -3.46
N LEU A 592 -3.76 -23.48 -4.02
CA LEU A 592 -3.99 -22.39 -4.97
C LEU A 592 -4.66 -22.89 -6.26
N HIS A 593 -4.11 -23.94 -6.87
CA HIS A 593 -4.67 -24.49 -8.13
C HIS A 593 -6.08 -25.02 -7.94
N GLU A 594 -6.37 -25.72 -6.84
CA GLU A 594 -7.71 -26.16 -6.52
C GLU A 594 -8.67 -24.97 -6.34
N THR A 595 -8.19 -23.88 -5.71
CA THR A 595 -8.98 -22.67 -5.51
C THR A 595 -9.26 -21.95 -6.84
N ILE A 596 -8.24 -21.78 -7.69
CA ILE A 596 -8.41 -21.25 -9.05
C ILE A 596 -9.37 -22.14 -9.86
N GLY A 597 -9.20 -23.47 -9.80
CA GLY A 597 -10.08 -24.43 -10.47
C GLY A 597 -11.56 -24.21 -10.16
N ARG A 598 -11.92 -23.93 -8.90
CA ARG A 598 -13.30 -23.63 -8.49
C ARG A 598 -13.87 -22.39 -9.18
N TYR A 599 -13.05 -21.37 -9.44
CA TYR A 599 -13.49 -20.20 -10.23
C TYR A 599 -13.66 -20.54 -11.70
N LEU A 600 -12.70 -21.26 -12.28
CA LEU A 600 -12.77 -21.68 -13.68
C LEU A 600 -13.97 -22.59 -13.94
N ASP A 601 -14.30 -23.49 -13.02
CA ASP A 601 -15.45 -24.40 -13.10
C ASP A 601 -16.79 -23.63 -13.09
N THR A 602 -16.83 -22.44 -12.52
CA THR A 602 -18.00 -21.53 -12.55
C THR A 602 -17.98 -20.56 -13.73
N GLY A 603 -17.02 -20.71 -14.66
CA GLY A 603 -16.87 -19.85 -15.85
C GLY A 603 -16.22 -18.51 -15.59
N LEU A 604 -15.67 -18.29 -14.40
CA LEU A 604 -14.98 -17.04 -14.04
C LEU A 604 -13.48 -17.18 -14.27
N ASP A 605 -12.85 -16.19 -14.91
CA ASP A 605 -11.40 -16.13 -15.05
C ASP A 605 -10.76 -15.58 -13.79
N VAL A 606 -9.54 -16.02 -13.49
CA VAL A 606 -8.67 -15.45 -12.47
C VAL A 606 -7.51 -14.77 -13.18
N ILE A 607 -7.41 -13.45 -13.04
CA ILE A 607 -6.37 -12.64 -13.66
C ILE A 607 -5.48 -12.07 -12.55
N VAL A 608 -4.18 -12.17 -12.73
CA VAL A 608 -3.19 -11.72 -11.75
C VAL A 608 -2.25 -10.70 -12.38
N VAL A 609 -2.11 -9.55 -11.74
CA VAL A 609 -1.08 -8.55 -12.07
C VAL A 609 -0.02 -8.57 -10.97
N ASP A 610 1.22 -8.85 -11.34
CA ASP A 610 2.36 -8.75 -10.42
C ASP A 610 2.65 -7.28 -10.10
N GLN A 611 2.59 -6.92 -8.82
CA GLN A 611 2.84 -5.59 -8.27
C GLN A 611 4.14 -5.55 -7.46
N THR A 612 4.91 -6.64 -7.48
CA THR A 612 6.14 -6.76 -6.71
C THR A 612 7.17 -5.71 -7.16
N GLY A 613 7.64 -4.91 -6.22
CA GLY A 613 8.73 -3.96 -6.43
C GLY A 613 10.03 -4.41 -5.78
N PRO A 614 11.15 -3.71 -6.05
CA PRO A 614 12.44 -4.02 -5.45
C PRO A 614 12.41 -4.02 -3.92
N GLU A 615 11.60 -3.16 -3.31
CA GLU A 615 11.47 -3.06 -1.86
C GLU A 615 10.81 -4.31 -1.26
N HIS A 616 9.86 -4.94 -1.97
CA HIS A 616 9.26 -6.20 -1.56
C HIS A 616 10.25 -7.36 -1.68
N ALA A 617 11.00 -7.39 -2.78
CA ALA A 617 11.96 -8.45 -3.08
C ALA A 617 13.09 -8.56 -2.03
N LEU A 618 13.44 -7.48 -1.35
CA LEU A 618 14.43 -7.48 -0.25
C LEU A 618 14.06 -8.40 0.91
N GLU A 619 12.75 -8.57 1.17
CA GLU A 619 12.21 -9.48 2.19
C GLU A 619 11.62 -10.74 1.56
N GLN A 620 11.88 -10.99 0.27
CA GLN A 620 11.33 -12.11 -0.50
C GLN A 620 9.79 -12.12 -0.52
N PHE A 621 9.18 -10.95 -0.43
CA PHE A 621 7.74 -10.80 -0.60
C PHE A 621 7.37 -10.73 -2.08
N ALA A 622 6.22 -11.31 -2.41
CA ALA A 622 5.49 -11.06 -3.63
C ALA A 622 4.24 -10.21 -3.31
N CYS A 623 3.95 -9.26 -4.16
CA CYS A 623 2.75 -8.42 -4.09
C CYS A 623 1.97 -8.56 -5.39
N VAL A 624 0.67 -8.79 -5.32
CA VAL A 624 -0.17 -9.00 -6.50
C VAL A 624 -1.50 -8.25 -6.40
N LYS A 625 -2.13 -8.06 -7.55
CA LYS A 625 -3.55 -7.75 -7.69
C LYS A 625 -4.24 -8.91 -8.38
N VAL A 626 -5.19 -9.53 -7.71
CA VAL A 626 -6.10 -10.53 -8.30
C VAL A 626 -7.37 -9.82 -8.77
N ILE A 627 -7.78 -10.12 -10.00
CA ILE A 627 -8.97 -9.58 -10.64
C ILE A 627 -9.79 -10.76 -11.16
N VAL A 628 -11.07 -10.81 -10.81
CA VAL A 628 -12.00 -11.85 -11.26
C VAL A 628 -13.14 -11.16 -12.03
N PRO A 629 -13.10 -11.18 -13.38
CA PRO A 629 -14.20 -10.66 -14.17
C PRO A 629 -15.52 -11.37 -13.85
N GLY A 630 -16.60 -10.61 -13.64
CA GLY A 630 -17.89 -11.14 -13.20
C GLY A 630 -18.13 -11.14 -11.70
N ALA A 631 -17.09 -10.99 -10.85
CA ALA A 631 -17.24 -10.72 -9.43
C ALA A 631 -17.79 -9.31 -9.20
N VAL A 632 -18.59 -9.13 -8.14
CA VAL A 632 -19.16 -7.83 -7.80
C VAL A 632 -18.07 -6.90 -7.24
N PRO A 633 -17.78 -5.76 -7.89
CA PRO A 633 -16.72 -4.88 -7.44
C PRO A 633 -17.10 -4.14 -6.16
N MET A 634 -16.18 -4.07 -5.21
CA MET A 634 -16.32 -3.24 -4.02
C MET A 634 -16.27 -1.77 -4.39
N VAL A 635 -17.36 -1.03 -4.15
CA VAL A 635 -17.47 0.38 -4.51
C VAL A 635 -18.16 1.16 -3.40
N PHE A 636 -17.68 2.37 -3.15
CA PHE A 636 -18.21 3.24 -2.11
C PHE A 636 -18.94 4.45 -2.70
N GLY A 637 -20.03 4.80 -2.05
CA GLY A 637 -20.94 5.89 -2.45
C GLY A 637 -22.21 5.40 -3.15
N TYR A 638 -23.34 5.96 -2.75
CA TYR A 638 -24.66 5.57 -3.25
C TYR A 638 -24.78 5.62 -4.78
N ASP A 639 -24.31 6.70 -5.40
CA ASP A 639 -24.39 6.93 -6.84
C ASP A 639 -23.27 6.23 -7.64
N HIS A 640 -22.35 5.51 -6.99
CA HIS A 640 -21.16 4.97 -7.63
C HIS A 640 -21.20 3.45 -7.85
N ARG A 641 -22.34 2.79 -7.60
CA ARG A 641 -22.47 1.33 -7.77
C ARG A 641 -22.14 0.88 -9.20
N ARG A 642 -21.32 -0.14 -9.33
CA ARG A 642 -20.93 -0.74 -10.62
C ARG A 642 -21.46 -2.18 -10.71
N ILE A 643 -22.76 -2.30 -10.93
CA ILE A 643 -23.47 -3.59 -11.02
C ILE A 643 -24.06 -3.84 -12.41
N HIS A 644 -23.85 -2.90 -13.33
CA HIS A 644 -24.36 -3.03 -14.69
C HIS A 644 -23.47 -3.99 -15.49
N GLY A 645 -24.07 -4.97 -16.18
CA GLY A 645 -23.36 -5.99 -16.95
C GLY A 645 -22.84 -7.18 -16.14
N LEU A 646 -23.29 -7.35 -14.88
CA LEU A 646 -22.91 -8.48 -14.01
C LEU A 646 -24.08 -9.48 -13.91
N ASP A 647 -24.19 -10.38 -14.87
CA ASP A 647 -25.28 -11.36 -14.95
C ASP A 647 -25.34 -12.30 -13.74
N ARG A 648 -24.20 -12.63 -13.14
CA ARG A 648 -24.10 -13.44 -11.92
C ARG A 648 -24.99 -12.91 -10.79
N LEU A 649 -25.09 -11.60 -10.65
CA LEU A 649 -25.87 -10.97 -9.59
C LEU A 649 -27.37 -11.33 -9.67
N TYR A 650 -27.88 -11.65 -10.86
CA TYR A 650 -29.26 -12.03 -11.06
C TYR A 650 -29.52 -13.54 -10.96
N HIS A 651 -28.54 -14.37 -11.27
CA HIS A 651 -28.72 -15.82 -11.46
C HIS A 651 -28.23 -16.67 -10.29
N VAL A 652 -27.10 -16.33 -9.66
CA VAL A 652 -26.45 -17.19 -8.64
C VAL A 652 -27.35 -17.43 -7.43
N GLY A 653 -28.15 -16.45 -6.98
CA GLY A 653 -29.10 -16.64 -5.90
C GLY A 653 -30.18 -17.70 -6.20
N TYR A 654 -30.57 -17.83 -7.45
CA TYR A 654 -31.47 -18.89 -7.91
C TYR A 654 -30.75 -20.25 -7.99
N GLU A 655 -29.55 -20.28 -8.54
CA GLU A 655 -28.73 -21.50 -8.67
C GLU A 655 -28.38 -22.12 -7.31
N LEU A 656 -28.12 -21.29 -6.30
CA LEU A 656 -27.88 -21.69 -4.92
C LEU A 656 -29.17 -22.00 -4.13
N GLY A 657 -30.36 -21.86 -4.76
CA GLY A 657 -31.66 -22.16 -4.15
C GLY A 657 -32.11 -21.14 -3.10
N TYR A 658 -31.60 -19.91 -3.14
CA TYR A 658 -32.05 -18.80 -2.29
C TYR A 658 -33.30 -18.12 -2.85
N HIS A 659 -33.44 -18.07 -4.16
CA HIS A 659 -34.61 -17.48 -4.87
C HIS A 659 -35.31 -18.52 -5.73
N PRO A 660 -36.63 -18.38 -5.95
CA PRO A 660 -37.40 -19.33 -6.77
C PRO A 660 -37.16 -19.14 -8.29
N ARG A 661 -36.54 -18.03 -8.70
CA ARG A 661 -36.20 -17.66 -10.09
C ARG A 661 -35.05 -16.64 -10.10
N PRO A 662 -34.41 -16.42 -11.25
CA PRO A 662 -33.50 -15.30 -11.41
C PRO A 662 -34.15 -13.95 -11.09
N LEU A 663 -33.39 -13.04 -10.50
CA LEU A 663 -33.85 -11.70 -10.14
C LEU A 663 -33.90 -10.77 -11.36
N ILE A 664 -34.72 -9.73 -11.28
CA ILE A 664 -34.64 -8.58 -12.20
C ILE A 664 -34.01 -7.39 -11.49
N HIS A 665 -33.58 -6.39 -12.25
CA HIS A 665 -32.84 -5.23 -11.70
C HIS A 665 -33.61 -4.47 -10.60
N ALA A 666 -34.93 -4.37 -10.73
CA ALA A 666 -35.76 -3.70 -9.72
C ALA A 666 -35.85 -4.42 -8.37
N GLU A 667 -35.48 -5.70 -8.31
CA GLU A 667 -35.49 -6.51 -7.09
C GLU A 667 -34.16 -6.44 -6.34
N LEU A 668 -33.10 -5.91 -6.96
CA LEU A 668 -31.83 -5.72 -6.30
C LEU A 668 -31.94 -4.69 -5.18
N ASN A 669 -31.16 -4.90 -4.11
CA ASN A 669 -31.10 -3.98 -2.99
C ASN A 669 -30.57 -2.59 -3.45
N PRO A 670 -31.37 -1.52 -3.35
CA PRO A 670 -30.97 -0.20 -3.81
C PRO A 670 -30.04 0.53 -2.81
N HIS A 671 -29.90 0.03 -1.59
CA HIS A 671 -29.20 0.69 -0.51
C HIS A 671 -27.68 0.47 -0.55
N PRO A 672 -26.87 1.41 -0.02
CA PRO A 672 -25.45 1.19 0.20
C PRO A 672 -25.20 -0.04 1.10
N HIS A 673 -24.13 -0.80 0.85
CA HIS A 673 -23.78 -1.94 1.70
C HIS A 673 -23.24 -1.48 3.08
N PRO A 674 -23.38 -2.31 4.15
CA PRO A 674 -22.99 -1.92 5.51
C PRO A 674 -21.50 -2.10 5.83
N PHE A 675 -20.66 -2.44 4.86
CA PHE A 675 -19.23 -2.71 5.08
C PHE A 675 -18.39 -1.44 4.87
N PRO A 676 -17.33 -1.23 5.71
CA PRO A 676 -16.38 -0.13 5.59
C PRO A 676 -15.37 -0.32 4.46
#